data_be25216107918b1fbb96f54c0cfbeaff
#
_entry.id   be25216107918b1fbb96f54c0cfbeaff
#
_cell.length_a   1.000
_cell.length_b   1.000
_cell.length_c   1.000
_cell.angle_alpha   90.00
_cell.angle_beta   90.00
_cell.angle_gamma   90.00
#
_symmetry.space_group_name_H-M   'P 1'
#
loop_
_entity.id
_entity.type
_entity.pdbx_description
1 polymer ?
#
loop_
_entity_poly.entity_id
_entity_poly.type
_entity_poly.pdbx_seq_one_letter_code
_entity_poly.pdbx_strand_id
1 'polypeptide(L)'
;MTRRNHLVALAVAIALGSSGAGAAHAAAAQPSAAPSDQLAEIVVTATKRKTLAQDTPISMTVLTAANIANRGLTDFNTLAQGVPGLAMRTSGPNQTEYEMRGLNSSGGNTSMVGVYLDDVALSAPAAEQLGKVIIDPNLYDLQRVEVLHGPQGTLYGASSMGGTVRLIPAMPQLGVFGVSGETIVSNTGSGGSINFAQNGMVNLPFGSTAALRLVGSASSTSGWLNRYVLAPGSVQSDTCATTPCYRPSNFYSAPIISTASGVNSSTDRSFRAILLYKPNDQLSITPMIMWQESSGNAPNAVDVNGSPTNPTMPSPKGHYEIYQTSEPQWDRFTLGSLKVDYAVTPDIGLTSITGLWSNHSLISQDGTEENASSSGLGSAGTAYPYAVNYSNPAYPYPSPSNDGFGGNGIGPTGPGPCGPGVEERDYTRQVSEELRLASTGHGRLHWLVGYYYQDLFSDWDMWSINQQAGPIGNIYVDYMPQTILQNAFFGNLSWEFPHGLKASVGVRWYHYSYSQRNTEWGDFTVYGFNNLLSGAPTVAGNIAPFNTSAGGSASGTNPRFNLTWQIDSEHMVYLTIAKGFRLGGTDQPFVGYNHPETAASCANPSSLVDLQQCGLMYKLSATPTQAGKYNPTGLVNFPNVNSQGVPQFNSDHVWDYEIGTKNEFFQHRALFNLTAYFERWMDPQISTNIAGFGFTVNGGDANIYGLEAAFRAHLGYGFDFATDWGYTHSKFLTNSAIDGIPEGYSVPDTPKVTGSMSLNYHHSLTDNMGVFGNATYSYVGSRYDLPYGVTVYLNNIAQTQLNLPSYGILDLRAGLRTARWTAAIFVDNALNKQTLLDPLPQINIAIPQYTRYIVNQPVTYGLDVSYQFGGE
;
A
#
# COMPACT_ATOMS: atom_id res chain seq x y z
N MET A 1 10.18 29.19 -8.33
CA MET A 1 9.38 28.13 -8.96
C MET A 1 9.23 28.21 -10.49
N THR A 2 10.01 28.93 -11.25
CA THR A 2 9.76 29.17 -12.69
C THR A 2 10.90 28.77 -13.64
N ARG A 3 11.93 28.05 -13.23
CA ARG A 3 13.06 27.68 -14.12
C ARG A 3 13.32 26.17 -14.30
N ARG A 4 12.64 25.25 -13.61
CA ARG A 4 12.83 23.79 -13.79
C ARG A 4 11.83 23.11 -14.73
N ASN A 5 10.75 23.76 -15.12
CA ASN A 5 9.69 23.15 -15.95
C ASN A 5 10.03 23.07 -17.47
N HIS A 6 11.16 23.61 -17.90
CA HIS A 6 11.48 23.65 -19.33
C HIS A 6 12.25 22.42 -19.87
N LEU A 7 12.85 21.59 -19.00
CA LEU A 7 13.67 20.48 -19.50
C LEU A 7 12.84 19.24 -19.90
N VAL A 8 11.73 18.96 -19.21
CA VAL A 8 10.84 17.85 -19.59
C VAL A 8 9.97 18.22 -20.79
N ALA A 9 9.50 19.46 -20.86
CA ALA A 9 8.78 19.96 -22.03
C ALA A 9 9.67 20.02 -23.29
N LEU A 10 10.97 20.24 -23.13
CA LEU A 10 11.92 20.27 -24.22
C LEU A 10 12.21 18.86 -24.78
N ALA A 11 12.27 17.85 -23.96
CA ALA A 11 12.47 16.46 -24.43
C ALA A 11 11.28 15.94 -25.24
N VAL A 12 10.05 16.30 -24.87
CA VAL A 12 8.83 15.94 -25.60
C VAL A 12 8.64 16.78 -26.85
N ALA A 13 9.01 18.09 -26.83
CA ALA A 13 8.93 18.98 -27.99
C ALA A 13 9.97 18.63 -29.06
N ILE A 14 11.13 18.10 -28.70
CA ILE A 14 12.16 17.65 -29.68
C ILE A 14 11.69 16.38 -30.42
N ALA A 15 10.86 15.54 -29.80
CA ALA A 15 10.30 14.36 -30.46
C ALA A 15 9.18 14.70 -31.47
N LEU A 16 8.54 15.85 -31.35
CA LEU A 16 7.42 16.27 -32.22
C LEU A 16 7.85 17.23 -33.36
N GLY A 17 9.09 17.76 -33.32
CA GLY A 17 9.54 18.84 -34.22
C GLY A 17 10.38 18.41 -35.42
N SER A 18 10.77 17.16 -35.60
CA SER A 18 11.64 16.72 -36.70
C SER A 18 10.91 15.84 -37.74
N SER A 19 9.89 16.37 -38.40
CA SER A 19 9.36 15.81 -39.65
C SER A 19 10.16 16.33 -40.85
N GLY A 20 11.40 15.84 -40.98
CA GLY A 20 12.25 16.06 -42.14
C GLY A 20 12.44 14.76 -42.92
N ALA A 21 12.02 14.77 -44.17
CA ALA A 21 11.96 13.70 -45.14
C ALA A 21 13.19 12.80 -45.21
N GLY A 22 13.05 11.52 -44.82
CA GLY A 22 13.93 10.43 -45.18
C GLY A 22 13.08 9.30 -45.77
N ALA A 23 13.32 8.95 -47.03
CA ALA A 23 12.62 7.90 -47.73
C ALA A 23 12.87 6.56 -47.01
N ALA A 24 11.90 6.10 -46.25
CA ALA A 24 11.88 4.76 -45.68
C ALA A 24 11.27 3.80 -46.70
N HIS A 25 11.96 2.73 -46.99
CA HIS A 25 11.45 1.57 -47.72
C HIS A 25 10.26 1.03 -46.92
N ALA A 26 9.09 1.01 -47.55
CA ALA A 26 7.90 0.39 -46.99
C ALA A 26 8.14 -1.12 -46.89
N ALA A 27 8.40 -1.63 -45.68
CA ALA A 27 8.17 -3.04 -45.41
C ALA A 27 6.67 -3.26 -45.54
N ALA A 28 6.27 -4.21 -46.37
CA ALA A 28 4.89 -4.58 -46.57
C ALA A 28 4.29 -4.97 -45.21
N ALA A 29 3.23 -4.27 -44.79
CA ALA A 29 2.43 -4.63 -43.65
C ALA A 29 1.94 -6.06 -43.86
N GLN A 30 2.28 -6.98 -42.96
CA GLN A 30 1.61 -8.26 -42.89
C GLN A 30 0.12 -8.00 -42.61
N PRO A 31 -0.80 -8.70 -43.25
CA PRO A 31 -2.22 -8.53 -42.97
C PRO A 31 -2.44 -8.88 -41.49
N SER A 32 -3.06 -7.96 -40.78
CA SER A 32 -3.57 -8.22 -39.42
C SER A 32 -4.30 -9.56 -39.44
N ALA A 33 -3.80 -10.52 -38.71
CA ALA A 33 -4.47 -11.81 -38.57
C ALA A 33 -5.89 -11.53 -38.10
N ALA A 34 -6.87 -12.14 -38.76
CA ALA A 34 -8.27 -12.10 -38.30
C ALA A 34 -8.27 -12.53 -36.81
N PRO A 35 -9.09 -11.90 -35.94
CA PRO A 35 -9.16 -12.26 -34.55
C PRO A 35 -9.39 -13.77 -34.43
N SER A 36 -8.45 -14.46 -33.78
CA SER A 36 -8.60 -15.90 -33.54
C SER A 36 -9.83 -16.08 -32.65
N ASP A 37 -10.72 -17.00 -32.99
CA ASP A 37 -11.89 -17.37 -32.19
C ASP A 37 -11.47 -18.01 -30.82
N GLN A 38 -10.20 -18.01 -30.50
CA GLN A 38 -9.61 -18.63 -29.32
C GLN A 38 -9.08 -17.56 -28.34
N LEU A 39 -9.17 -17.84 -27.06
CA LEU A 39 -8.53 -17.03 -26.01
C LEU A 39 -7.01 -17.08 -26.18
N ALA A 40 -6.35 -15.93 -26.03
CA ALA A 40 -4.91 -15.85 -26.14
C ALA A 40 -4.22 -16.62 -25.00
N GLU A 41 -3.22 -17.44 -25.33
CA GLU A 41 -2.35 -18.06 -24.34
C GLU A 41 -1.49 -17.02 -23.65
N ILE A 42 -1.47 -17.04 -22.31
CA ILE A 42 -0.73 -16.06 -21.50
C ILE A 42 0.47 -16.74 -20.88
N VAL A 43 1.67 -16.28 -21.26
CA VAL A 43 2.93 -16.72 -20.63
C VAL A 43 3.17 -15.93 -19.36
N VAL A 44 3.47 -16.62 -18.26
CA VAL A 44 3.75 -16.06 -16.94
C VAL A 44 5.13 -16.49 -16.44
N THR A 45 5.61 -15.79 -15.40
CA THR A 45 6.88 -16.08 -14.74
C THR A 45 6.72 -16.27 -13.23
N ALA A 46 5.51 -16.59 -12.79
CA ALA A 46 5.10 -16.75 -11.40
C ALA A 46 5.97 -17.73 -10.58
N THR A 47 6.43 -18.81 -11.22
CA THR A 47 7.30 -19.82 -10.59
C THR A 47 8.80 -19.57 -10.82
N LYS A 48 9.17 -18.32 -11.17
CA LYS A 48 10.53 -17.93 -11.60
C LYS A 48 10.98 -18.69 -12.87
N ARG A 49 10.04 -19.24 -13.64
CA ARG A 49 10.17 -19.92 -14.92
C ARG A 49 9.08 -19.46 -15.86
N LYS A 50 9.33 -19.48 -17.16
CA LYS A 50 8.32 -19.22 -18.18
C LYS A 50 7.41 -20.43 -18.31
N THR A 51 6.14 -20.27 -18.04
CA THR A 51 5.08 -21.29 -18.17
C THR A 51 3.81 -20.63 -18.70
N LEU A 52 2.88 -21.41 -19.27
CA LEU A 52 1.54 -20.89 -19.54
C LEU A 52 0.77 -20.71 -18.23
N ALA A 53 -0.08 -19.70 -18.17
CA ALA A 53 -0.91 -19.44 -16.98
C ALA A 53 -1.82 -20.63 -16.64
N GLN A 54 -2.34 -21.33 -17.66
CA GLN A 54 -3.16 -22.53 -17.47
C GLN A 54 -2.35 -23.74 -16.98
N ASP A 55 -1.08 -23.86 -17.37
CA ASP A 55 -0.19 -24.94 -16.92
C ASP A 55 0.47 -24.66 -15.56
N THR A 56 0.26 -23.48 -15.00
CA THR A 56 0.85 -23.07 -13.72
C THR A 56 -0.07 -23.43 -12.55
N PRO A 57 0.30 -24.38 -11.65
CA PRO A 57 -0.58 -24.88 -10.60
C PRO A 57 -0.60 -23.94 -9.38
N ILE A 58 -1.10 -22.75 -9.58
CA ILE A 58 -1.27 -21.66 -8.60
C ILE A 58 -2.55 -20.92 -8.94
N SER A 59 -3.33 -20.54 -7.93
CA SER A 59 -4.39 -19.54 -8.12
C SER A 59 -3.75 -18.20 -8.46
N MET A 60 -4.12 -17.63 -9.61
CA MET A 60 -3.52 -16.38 -10.07
C MET A 60 -4.45 -15.60 -11.01
N THR A 61 -4.32 -14.29 -10.97
CA THR A 61 -4.93 -13.37 -11.94
C THR A 61 -3.83 -12.72 -12.78
N VAL A 62 -4.01 -12.70 -14.09
CA VAL A 62 -3.08 -12.03 -15.02
C VAL A 62 -3.82 -10.94 -15.77
N LEU A 63 -3.33 -9.71 -15.66
CA LEU A 63 -3.80 -8.57 -16.44
C LEU A 63 -2.76 -8.26 -17.52
N THR A 64 -3.10 -8.52 -18.77
CA THR A 64 -2.24 -8.21 -19.92
C THR A 64 -2.22 -6.72 -20.22
N ALA A 65 -1.26 -6.25 -21.02
CA ALA A 65 -1.22 -4.86 -21.49
C ALA A 65 -2.54 -4.45 -22.16
N ALA A 66 -3.16 -5.36 -22.93
CA ALA A 66 -4.46 -5.12 -23.54
C ALA A 66 -5.59 -4.99 -22.50
N ASN A 67 -5.61 -5.80 -21.44
CA ASN A 67 -6.58 -5.65 -20.35
C ASN A 67 -6.40 -4.30 -19.63
N ILE A 68 -5.16 -3.91 -19.33
CA ILE A 68 -4.84 -2.64 -18.68
C ILE A 68 -5.37 -1.48 -19.54
N ALA A 69 -5.04 -1.45 -20.83
CA ALA A 69 -5.45 -0.39 -21.75
C ALA A 69 -6.97 -0.36 -22.00
N ASN A 70 -7.60 -1.53 -22.26
CA ASN A 70 -9.04 -1.59 -22.57
C ASN A 70 -9.92 -1.21 -21.37
N ARG A 71 -9.45 -1.49 -20.14
CA ARG A 71 -10.14 -1.12 -18.90
C ARG A 71 -9.74 0.27 -18.39
N GLY A 72 -8.70 0.88 -18.95
CA GLY A 72 -8.19 2.18 -18.50
C GLY A 72 -7.59 2.12 -17.08
N LEU A 73 -6.90 1.03 -16.73
CA LEU A 73 -6.27 0.91 -15.42
C LEU A 73 -5.02 1.80 -15.34
N THR A 74 -5.09 2.86 -14.56
CA THR A 74 -4.03 3.87 -14.46
C THR A 74 -3.22 3.76 -13.17
N ASP A 75 -3.79 3.17 -12.14
CA ASP A 75 -3.25 3.07 -10.79
C ASP A 75 -3.57 1.73 -10.13
N PHE A 76 -2.97 1.51 -8.96
CA PHE A 76 -3.16 0.27 -8.20
C PHE A 76 -4.56 0.10 -7.61
N ASN A 77 -5.28 1.19 -7.32
CA ASN A 77 -6.63 1.10 -6.78
C ASN A 77 -7.59 0.53 -7.84
N THR A 78 -7.53 1.04 -9.06
CA THR A 78 -8.31 0.52 -10.19
C THR A 78 -7.90 -0.91 -10.55
N LEU A 79 -6.61 -1.24 -10.41
CA LEU A 79 -6.10 -2.60 -10.61
C LEU A 79 -6.68 -3.57 -9.55
N ALA A 80 -6.64 -3.21 -8.27
CA ALA A 80 -7.11 -4.05 -7.18
C ALA A 80 -8.62 -4.34 -7.29
N GLN A 81 -9.42 -3.38 -7.73
CA GLN A 81 -10.87 -3.58 -7.96
C GLN A 81 -11.17 -4.68 -8.99
N GLY A 82 -10.22 -4.98 -9.87
CA GLY A 82 -10.35 -6.00 -10.89
C GLY A 82 -9.83 -7.38 -10.54
N VAL A 83 -9.28 -7.57 -9.34
CA VAL A 83 -8.64 -8.83 -8.92
C VAL A 83 -9.37 -9.41 -7.70
N PRO A 84 -9.95 -10.63 -7.80
CA PRO A 84 -10.63 -11.25 -6.67
C PRO A 84 -9.69 -11.47 -5.49
N GLY A 85 -10.19 -11.26 -4.29
CA GLY A 85 -9.41 -11.47 -3.07
C GLY A 85 -8.29 -10.46 -2.82
N LEU A 86 -7.98 -9.57 -3.77
CA LEU A 86 -7.09 -8.44 -3.56
C LEU A 86 -7.92 -7.20 -3.20
N ALA A 87 -7.62 -6.60 -2.09
CA ALA A 87 -8.11 -5.30 -1.70
C ALA A 87 -6.94 -4.34 -1.52
N MET A 88 -7.17 -3.09 -1.80
CA MET A 88 -6.21 -2.01 -1.61
C MET A 88 -6.92 -0.80 -1.05
N ARG A 89 -6.32 -0.18 -0.07
CA ARG A 89 -6.76 1.08 0.51
C ARG A 89 -5.64 2.09 0.37
N THR A 90 -5.96 3.29 -0.06
CA THR A 90 -4.98 4.38 -0.16
C THR A 90 -5.61 5.71 0.21
N SER A 91 -4.93 6.48 1.04
CA SER A 91 -5.26 7.86 1.38
C SER A 91 -4.38 8.85 0.63
N GLY A 92 -3.41 8.36 -0.10
CA GLY A 92 -2.42 9.14 -0.84
C GLY A 92 -1.08 8.43 -0.93
N PRO A 93 -0.03 9.11 -1.38
CA PRO A 93 1.32 8.56 -1.40
C PRO A 93 1.74 8.04 -0.03
N ASN A 94 2.33 6.85 0.02
CA ASN A 94 2.76 6.13 1.23
C ASN A 94 1.69 5.73 2.25
N GLN A 95 0.43 5.90 1.92
CA GLN A 95 -0.68 5.45 2.73
C GLN A 95 -1.47 4.36 2.00
N THR A 96 -0.78 3.36 1.50
CA THR A 96 -1.38 2.26 0.76
C THR A 96 -1.24 0.95 1.52
N GLU A 97 -2.32 0.21 1.64
CA GLU A 97 -2.37 -1.12 2.22
C GLU A 97 -2.91 -2.14 1.22
N TYR A 98 -2.23 -3.31 1.16
CA TYR A 98 -2.67 -4.44 0.35
C TYR A 98 -3.12 -5.58 1.24
N GLU A 99 -4.25 -6.15 0.88
CA GLU A 99 -4.86 -7.30 1.51
C GLU A 99 -5.15 -8.38 0.49
N MET A 100 -4.95 -9.61 0.88
CA MET A 100 -5.28 -10.74 0.01
C MET A 100 -5.79 -11.91 0.83
N ARG A 101 -6.92 -12.52 0.41
CA ARG A 101 -7.57 -13.65 1.09
C ARG A 101 -7.91 -13.36 2.55
N GLY A 102 -8.09 -12.10 2.94
CA GLY A 102 -8.35 -11.71 4.33
C GLY A 102 -7.12 -11.68 5.23
N LEU A 103 -5.93 -11.80 4.67
CA LEU A 103 -4.69 -11.48 5.35
C LEU A 103 -4.42 -10.00 5.16
N ASN A 104 -4.59 -9.23 6.23
CA ASN A 104 -4.37 -7.78 6.22
C ASN A 104 -3.11 -7.39 7.01
N SER A 105 -2.62 -6.19 6.74
CA SER A 105 -1.40 -5.67 7.33
C SER A 105 -1.68 -4.72 8.51
N SER A 106 -2.72 -4.94 9.29
CA SER A 106 -3.09 -4.04 10.39
C SER A 106 -2.00 -3.84 11.45
N GLY A 107 -0.93 -4.60 11.42
CA GLY A 107 0.24 -4.47 12.27
C GLY A 107 1.48 -5.13 11.65
N GLY A 108 2.66 -4.86 12.20
CA GLY A 108 3.92 -5.50 11.86
C GLY A 108 4.81 -4.73 10.87
N ASN A 109 6.06 -5.16 10.77
CA ASN A 109 7.13 -4.48 10.05
C ASN A 109 7.13 -4.69 8.54
N THR A 110 6.26 -5.52 7.98
CA THR A 110 6.23 -5.80 6.56
C THR A 110 4.81 -6.02 6.05
N SER A 111 4.58 -5.70 4.79
CA SER A 111 3.30 -5.97 4.12
C SER A 111 2.97 -7.47 4.08
N MET A 112 1.68 -7.81 4.02
CA MET A 112 1.17 -9.16 3.81
C MET A 112 1.24 -9.60 2.36
N VAL A 113 1.21 -8.66 1.43
CA VAL A 113 1.27 -8.89 -0.01
C VAL A 113 2.57 -8.32 -0.55
N GLY A 114 3.40 -9.16 -1.17
CA GLY A 114 4.65 -8.74 -1.78
C GLY A 114 4.41 -7.97 -3.08
N VAL A 115 5.04 -6.83 -3.26
CA VAL A 115 5.02 -6.06 -4.51
C VAL A 115 6.40 -6.15 -5.17
N TYR A 116 6.41 -6.44 -6.46
CA TYR A 116 7.63 -6.62 -7.24
C TYR A 116 7.56 -5.83 -8.54
N LEU A 117 8.64 -5.13 -8.87
CA LEU A 117 8.86 -4.61 -10.22
C LEU A 117 9.87 -5.53 -10.93
N ASP A 118 9.41 -6.25 -11.96
CA ASP A 118 10.09 -7.42 -12.53
C ASP A 118 10.39 -8.46 -11.42
N ASP A 119 11.63 -8.60 -11.03
CA ASP A 119 12.06 -9.51 -9.95
C ASP A 119 12.60 -8.75 -8.70
N VAL A 120 12.57 -7.41 -8.67
CA VAL A 120 13.00 -6.61 -7.51
C VAL A 120 11.85 -6.41 -6.53
N ALA A 121 12.05 -6.82 -5.29
CA ALA A 121 11.07 -6.61 -4.22
C ALA A 121 11.00 -5.13 -3.81
N LEU A 122 9.78 -4.58 -3.76
CA LEU A 122 9.49 -3.19 -3.37
C LEU A 122 8.82 -3.10 -2.00
N SER A 123 8.61 -4.22 -1.33
CA SER A 123 7.96 -4.23 -0.01
C SER A 123 8.90 -3.66 1.03
N ALA A 124 8.53 -2.54 1.59
CA ALA A 124 9.22 -1.86 2.69
C ALA A 124 8.62 -2.25 4.05
N PRO A 125 9.30 -1.98 5.17
CA PRO A 125 8.69 -2.03 6.49
C PRO A 125 7.48 -1.11 6.54
N ALA A 126 6.47 -1.51 7.29
CA ALA A 126 5.32 -0.67 7.53
C ALA A 126 5.69 0.44 8.52
N ALA A 127 5.30 1.68 8.24
CA ALA A 127 5.27 2.74 9.23
C ALA A 127 4.09 2.49 10.20
N GLU A 128 4.31 2.68 11.49
CA GLU A 128 3.37 2.14 12.48
C GLU A 128 2.15 3.02 12.72
N GLN A 129 2.18 4.33 12.44
CA GLN A 129 1.13 5.24 12.90
C GLN A 129 0.27 5.85 11.79
N LEU A 130 0.83 6.34 10.71
CA LEU A 130 0.07 7.05 9.67
C LEU A 130 -0.17 6.27 8.39
N GLY A 131 0.41 5.11 8.26
CA GLY A 131 0.27 4.29 7.06
C GLY A 131 1.48 3.43 6.78
N LYS A 132 1.35 2.54 5.81
CA LYS A 132 2.41 1.64 5.41
C LYS A 132 3.04 2.14 4.14
N VAL A 133 4.36 2.29 4.16
CA VAL A 133 5.12 2.68 2.99
C VAL A 133 5.07 1.57 1.96
N ILE A 134 4.13 1.65 1.03
CA ILE A 134 4.09 0.79 -0.15
C ILE A 134 4.33 1.66 -1.38
N ILE A 135 5.26 1.22 -2.19
CA ILE A 135 5.62 1.91 -3.42
C ILE A 135 4.62 1.48 -4.50
N ASP A 136 3.92 2.46 -5.08
CA ASP A 136 2.94 2.26 -6.16
C ASP A 136 3.55 2.69 -7.51
N PRO A 137 4.28 1.81 -8.24
CA PRO A 137 4.85 2.18 -9.52
C PRO A 137 3.79 2.48 -10.57
N ASN A 138 4.04 3.47 -11.41
CA ASN A 138 3.17 3.82 -12.53
C ASN A 138 2.95 2.61 -13.46
N LEU A 139 1.68 2.35 -13.82
CA LEU A 139 1.28 1.19 -14.61
C LEU A 139 1.45 1.35 -16.12
N TYR A 140 1.80 2.53 -16.62
CA TYR A 140 2.00 2.76 -18.05
C TYR A 140 3.15 1.93 -18.60
N ASP A 141 2.94 1.35 -19.78
CA ASP A 141 3.93 0.56 -20.49
C ASP A 141 4.40 -0.71 -19.72
N LEU A 142 3.47 -1.38 -19.06
CA LEU A 142 3.67 -2.73 -18.54
C LEU A 142 3.31 -3.76 -19.61
N GLN A 143 4.04 -4.87 -19.64
CA GLN A 143 3.70 -6.04 -20.44
C GLN A 143 2.47 -6.75 -19.83
N ARG A 144 2.47 -6.88 -18.50
CA ARG A 144 1.40 -7.51 -17.72
C ARG A 144 1.59 -7.28 -16.21
N VAL A 145 0.54 -7.54 -15.46
CA VAL A 145 0.57 -7.69 -14.00
C VAL A 145 0.20 -9.13 -13.67
N GLU A 146 1.01 -9.79 -12.86
CA GLU A 146 0.76 -11.14 -12.34
C GLU A 146 0.41 -11.01 -10.86
N VAL A 147 -0.81 -11.39 -10.45
CA VAL A 147 -1.23 -11.45 -9.06
C VAL A 147 -1.32 -12.91 -8.65
N LEU A 148 -0.46 -13.32 -7.74
CA LEU A 148 -0.36 -14.68 -7.22
C LEU A 148 -1.10 -14.72 -5.89
N HIS A 149 -2.09 -15.57 -5.78
CA HIS A 149 -2.91 -15.71 -4.58
C HIS A 149 -2.30 -16.75 -3.64
N GLY A 150 -2.47 -16.54 -2.33
CA GLY A 150 -1.92 -17.40 -1.29
C GLY A 150 -0.39 -17.28 -1.11
N PRO A 151 0.16 -17.99 -0.12
CA PRO A 151 1.55 -17.83 0.29
C PRO A 151 2.57 -18.17 -0.79
N GLN A 152 3.48 -17.23 -1.05
CA GLN A 152 4.59 -17.39 -1.99
C GLN A 152 5.97 -17.35 -1.28
N GLY A 153 6.00 -17.55 0.04
CA GLY A 153 7.20 -17.41 0.87
C GLY A 153 8.41 -18.23 0.42
N THR A 154 8.22 -19.36 -0.26
CA THR A 154 9.32 -20.20 -0.76
C THR A 154 10.13 -19.52 -1.85
N LEU A 155 9.50 -18.87 -2.83
CA LEU A 155 10.19 -18.25 -3.97
C LEU A 155 10.36 -16.74 -3.84
N TYR A 156 9.46 -16.08 -3.11
CA TYR A 156 9.41 -14.62 -2.98
C TYR A 156 9.82 -14.14 -1.58
N GLY A 157 9.83 -15.00 -0.57
CA GLY A 157 10.34 -14.68 0.76
C GLY A 157 9.31 -13.98 1.67
N ALA A 158 9.81 -13.15 2.58
CA ALA A 158 9.00 -12.37 3.50
C ALA A 158 8.07 -11.42 2.73
N SER A 159 6.99 -10.96 3.38
CA SER A 159 5.98 -10.06 2.78
C SER A 159 5.14 -10.66 1.64
N SER A 160 5.29 -11.96 1.35
CA SER A 160 4.45 -12.69 0.38
C SER A 160 3.61 -13.75 1.09
N MET A 161 3.02 -13.37 2.22
CA MET A 161 2.24 -14.28 3.07
C MET A 161 0.80 -14.46 2.57
N GLY A 162 0.13 -13.39 2.18
CA GLY A 162 -1.20 -13.45 1.54
C GLY A 162 -1.13 -13.62 0.04
N GLY A 163 -0.04 -13.18 -0.59
CA GLY A 163 0.16 -13.26 -2.03
C GLY A 163 1.27 -12.37 -2.55
N THR A 164 1.33 -12.22 -3.87
CA THR A 164 2.35 -11.42 -4.54
C THR A 164 1.78 -10.72 -5.76
N VAL A 165 2.01 -9.42 -5.89
CA VAL A 165 1.72 -8.61 -7.07
C VAL A 165 3.03 -8.35 -7.81
N ARG A 166 3.11 -8.76 -9.06
CA ARG A 166 4.29 -8.57 -9.91
C ARG A 166 3.97 -7.69 -11.09
N LEU A 167 4.64 -6.57 -11.19
CA LEU A 167 4.58 -5.65 -12.31
C LEU A 167 5.70 -6.01 -13.29
N ILE A 168 5.33 -6.48 -14.47
CA ILE A 168 6.29 -6.88 -15.50
C ILE A 168 6.35 -5.78 -16.56
N PRO A 169 7.45 -4.98 -16.61
CA PRO A 169 7.62 -3.93 -17.61
C PRO A 169 7.69 -4.50 -19.03
N ALA A 170 7.26 -3.70 -20.00
CA ALA A 170 7.52 -4.02 -21.40
C ALA A 170 9.02 -3.88 -21.70
N MET A 171 9.61 -4.94 -22.25
CA MET A 171 11.05 -4.98 -22.55
C MET A 171 11.40 -4.28 -23.86
N PRO A 172 12.63 -3.74 -24.01
CA PRO A 172 13.10 -3.21 -25.27
C PRO A 172 13.07 -4.25 -26.39
N GLN A 173 12.68 -3.82 -27.58
CA GLN A 173 12.61 -4.67 -28.79
C GLN A 173 13.83 -4.44 -29.66
N LEU A 174 14.60 -5.51 -29.93
CA LEU A 174 15.78 -5.44 -30.78
C LEU A 174 15.38 -5.23 -32.24
N GLY A 175 16.10 -4.36 -32.95
CA GLY A 175 15.90 -4.12 -34.36
C GLY A 175 14.62 -3.34 -34.71
N VAL A 176 13.79 -2.96 -33.75
CA VAL A 176 12.51 -2.26 -33.97
C VAL A 176 12.57 -0.85 -33.40
N PHE A 177 12.32 0.16 -34.21
CA PHE A 177 12.05 1.52 -33.75
C PHE A 177 10.55 1.67 -33.48
N GLY A 178 10.21 2.18 -32.28
CA GLY A 178 8.80 2.37 -31.89
C GLY A 178 8.63 3.61 -31.03
N VAL A 179 7.48 4.28 -31.20
CA VAL A 179 7.06 5.43 -30.38
C VAL A 179 5.60 5.28 -30.06
N SER A 180 5.22 5.50 -28.82
CA SER A 180 3.82 5.66 -28.43
C SER A 180 3.62 6.87 -27.52
N GLY A 181 2.45 7.45 -27.59
CA GLY A 181 2.01 8.54 -26.72
C GLY A 181 0.53 8.41 -26.40
N GLU A 182 0.13 8.84 -25.23
CA GLU A 182 -1.25 8.82 -24.75
C GLU A 182 -1.56 10.12 -24.03
N THR A 183 -2.73 10.67 -24.27
CA THR A 183 -3.25 11.87 -23.60
C THR A 183 -4.63 11.59 -23.06
N ILE A 184 -4.80 11.77 -21.76
CA ILE A 184 -6.09 11.60 -21.07
C ILE A 184 -6.52 12.97 -20.54
N VAL A 185 -7.74 13.37 -20.86
CA VAL A 185 -8.38 14.58 -20.32
C VAL A 185 -9.71 14.16 -19.71
N SER A 186 -9.91 14.43 -18.44
CA SER A 186 -11.14 14.04 -17.76
C SER A 186 -11.63 15.12 -16.80
N ASN A 187 -12.84 14.92 -16.28
CA ASN A 187 -13.44 15.76 -15.26
C ASN A 187 -14.05 14.87 -14.20
N THR A 188 -13.73 15.13 -12.94
CA THR A 188 -14.32 14.45 -11.79
C THR A 188 -15.54 15.24 -11.31
N GLY A 189 -16.68 14.58 -11.15
CA GLY A 189 -17.90 15.16 -10.60
C GLY A 189 -17.73 15.73 -9.19
N SER A 190 -18.81 16.27 -8.64
CA SER A 190 -18.84 16.75 -7.25
C SER A 190 -17.92 17.96 -6.96
N GLY A 191 -17.71 18.83 -7.95
CA GLY A 191 -16.91 20.05 -7.78
C GLY A 191 -15.46 19.93 -8.22
N GLY A 192 -15.05 18.78 -8.76
CA GLY A 192 -13.76 18.62 -9.40
C GLY A 192 -13.63 19.45 -10.67
N SER A 193 -12.42 19.63 -11.16
CA SER A 193 -12.09 20.35 -12.39
C SER A 193 -11.46 19.37 -13.40
N ILE A 194 -10.74 19.91 -14.36
CA ILE A 194 -10.11 19.12 -15.41
C ILE A 194 -8.88 18.39 -14.85
N ASN A 195 -8.85 17.07 -15.08
CA ASN A 195 -7.68 16.23 -14.90
C ASN A 195 -6.96 16.07 -16.22
N PHE A 196 -5.65 15.90 -16.16
CA PHE A 196 -4.82 15.73 -17.32
C PHE A 196 -3.75 14.68 -17.07
N ALA A 197 -3.55 13.75 -18.02
CA ALA A 197 -2.42 12.82 -18.01
C ALA A 197 -1.78 12.74 -19.40
N GLN A 198 -0.46 12.65 -19.42
CA GLN A 198 0.36 12.51 -20.61
C GLN A 198 1.37 11.38 -20.39
N ASN A 199 1.33 10.38 -21.25
CA ASN A 199 2.22 9.24 -21.24
C ASN A 199 3.00 9.16 -22.56
N GLY A 200 4.22 8.63 -22.52
CA GLY A 200 5.02 8.46 -23.73
C GLY A 200 6.05 7.34 -23.60
N MET A 201 6.30 6.65 -24.70
CA MET A 201 7.31 5.61 -24.81
C MET A 201 8.08 5.74 -26.12
N VAL A 202 9.39 5.49 -26.07
CA VAL A 202 10.27 5.38 -27.24
C VAL A 202 11.13 4.12 -27.10
N ASN A 203 11.13 3.27 -28.12
CA ASN A 203 12.02 2.12 -28.27
C ASN A 203 13.07 2.41 -29.34
N LEU A 204 14.33 2.46 -28.95
CA LEU A 204 15.48 2.79 -29.80
C LEU A 204 16.35 1.55 -30.00
N PRO A 205 16.36 0.94 -31.19
CA PRO A 205 17.26 -0.18 -31.49
C PRO A 205 18.69 0.31 -31.80
N PHE A 206 19.69 -0.40 -31.32
CA PHE A 206 21.09 -0.24 -31.63
C PHE A 206 21.61 -1.52 -32.32
N GLY A 207 21.30 -1.68 -33.58
CA GLY A 207 21.55 -2.91 -34.31
C GLY A 207 20.66 -4.06 -33.86
N SER A 208 21.17 -5.30 -33.99
CA SER A 208 20.45 -6.53 -33.63
C SER A 208 20.72 -7.01 -32.19
N THR A 209 21.65 -6.36 -31.49
CA THR A 209 22.12 -6.86 -30.17
C THR A 209 21.73 -5.95 -29.01
N ALA A 210 21.32 -4.71 -29.27
CA ALA A 210 20.92 -3.82 -28.20
C ALA A 210 19.68 -2.99 -28.56
N ALA A 211 18.89 -2.63 -27.55
CA ALA A 211 17.80 -1.69 -27.66
C ALA A 211 17.57 -0.97 -26.32
N LEU A 212 17.17 0.30 -26.38
CA LEU A 212 16.83 1.12 -25.23
C LEU A 212 15.34 1.49 -25.30
N ARG A 213 14.60 1.26 -24.23
CA ARG A 213 13.22 1.68 -24.05
C ARG A 213 13.14 2.77 -23.01
N LEU A 214 12.60 3.91 -23.38
CA LEU A 214 12.39 5.07 -22.52
C LEU A 214 10.90 5.29 -22.35
N VAL A 215 10.46 5.50 -21.11
CA VAL A 215 9.05 5.70 -20.76
C VAL A 215 8.96 6.91 -19.84
N GLY A 216 8.01 7.78 -20.11
CA GLY A 216 7.71 8.94 -19.27
C GLY A 216 6.22 9.10 -19.07
N SER A 217 5.82 9.50 -17.86
CA SER A 217 4.43 9.76 -17.50
C SER A 217 4.35 11.01 -16.63
N ALA A 218 3.30 11.80 -16.84
CA ALA A 218 2.96 12.93 -15.97
C ALA A 218 1.44 13.07 -15.89
N SER A 219 0.90 13.20 -14.69
CA SER A 219 -0.52 13.43 -14.45
C SER A 219 -0.77 14.54 -13.45
N SER A 220 -1.93 15.15 -13.56
CA SER A 220 -2.46 16.12 -12.59
C SER A 220 -3.94 15.88 -12.43
N THR A 221 -4.33 15.50 -11.22
CA THR A 221 -5.71 15.26 -10.84
C THR A 221 -6.22 16.45 -10.02
N SER A 222 -7.31 17.05 -10.47
CA SER A 222 -7.96 18.10 -9.70
C SER A 222 -8.64 17.51 -8.46
N GLY A 223 -8.53 18.22 -7.35
CA GLY A 223 -9.26 17.82 -6.15
C GLY A 223 -10.78 17.97 -6.34
N TRP A 224 -11.52 17.16 -5.61
CA TRP A 224 -12.99 17.15 -5.61
C TRP A 224 -13.58 17.26 -4.19
N LEU A 225 -12.74 17.29 -3.16
CA LEU A 225 -13.14 17.56 -1.77
C LEU A 225 -13.10 19.07 -1.48
N ASN A 226 -13.97 19.49 -0.60
CA ASN A 226 -14.00 20.84 -0.06
C ASN A 226 -13.55 20.83 1.40
N ARG A 227 -12.79 21.85 1.79
CA ARG A 227 -12.39 22.06 3.18
C ARG A 227 -13.17 23.24 3.76
N TYR A 228 -13.76 23.04 4.93
CA TYR A 228 -14.38 24.09 5.71
C TYR A 228 -13.47 24.46 6.88
N VAL A 229 -12.96 25.69 6.86
CA VAL A 229 -12.12 26.20 7.94
C VAL A 229 -13.02 26.83 8.99
N LEU A 230 -12.94 26.33 10.22
CA LEU A 230 -13.71 26.83 11.34
C LEU A 230 -13.07 28.10 11.97
N ALA A 231 -13.84 28.91 12.64
CA ALA A 231 -13.36 30.13 13.30
C ALA A 231 -12.25 29.80 14.31
N PRO A 232 -11.21 30.64 14.46
CA PRO A 232 -10.21 30.50 15.49
C PRO A 232 -10.85 30.39 16.87
N GLY A 233 -10.34 29.49 17.71
CA GLY A 233 -10.93 29.20 19.02
C GLY A 233 -12.14 28.27 18.99
N SER A 234 -12.50 27.75 17.81
CA SER A 234 -13.52 26.69 17.68
C SER A 234 -13.02 25.36 18.25
N VAL A 235 -11.73 25.21 18.38
CA VAL A 235 -11.07 24.06 19.01
C VAL A 235 -10.60 24.50 20.38
N GLN A 236 -11.08 23.84 21.39
CA GLN A 236 -10.66 24.18 22.74
C GLN A 236 -9.39 23.42 23.12
N SER A 237 -8.30 24.18 23.29
CA SER A 237 -7.47 23.98 24.47
C SER A 237 -8.00 24.89 25.59
N ASP A 238 -8.00 24.46 26.85
CA ASP A 238 -8.33 25.31 28.00
C ASP A 238 -7.41 26.54 28.11
N THR A 239 -6.52 26.76 27.17
CA THR A 239 -5.48 27.79 27.11
C THR A 239 -5.63 28.78 25.97
N CYS A 240 -6.68 28.72 25.18
CA CYS A 240 -6.90 29.80 24.22
C CYS A 240 -7.17 31.09 24.99
N ALA A 241 -6.16 31.98 25.00
CA ALA A 241 -6.22 33.28 25.71
C ALA A 241 -7.32 34.23 25.19
N THR A 242 -8.03 33.83 24.14
CA THR A 242 -9.11 34.60 23.53
C THR A 242 -10.38 33.77 23.48
N THR A 243 -11.42 34.21 24.17
CA THR A 243 -12.75 33.57 24.14
C THR A 243 -13.57 34.03 22.93
N PRO A 244 -14.46 33.16 22.37
CA PRO A 244 -14.92 31.89 22.93
C PRO A 244 -14.20 30.68 22.30
N CYS A 245 -13.73 29.77 23.13
CA CYS A 245 -13.32 28.46 22.74
C CYS A 245 -14.53 27.51 22.71
N TYR A 246 -14.66 26.69 21.69
CA TYR A 246 -15.73 25.71 21.59
C TYR A 246 -15.26 24.36 22.13
N ARG A 247 -16.02 23.71 22.97
CA ARG A 247 -15.74 22.38 23.53
C ARG A 247 -15.97 21.31 22.44
N PRO A 248 -15.35 20.13 22.56
CA PRO A 248 -15.57 19.04 21.60
C PRO A 248 -17.04 18.72 21.34
N SER A 249 -17.90 18.88 22.35
CA SER A 249 -19.35 18.69 22.24
C SER A 249 -20.07 19.70 21.33
N ASN A 250 -19.42 20.81 20.99
CA ASN A 250 -19.98 21.86 20.14
C ASN A 250 -19.03 22.32 19.04
N PHE A 251 -17.96 21.57 18.78
CA PHE A 251 -16.98 21.85 17.75
C PHE A 251 -17.62 22.12 16.38
N TYR A 252 -18.54 21.27 15.96
CA TYR A 252 -19.26 21.42 14.69
C TYR A 252 -20.25 22.60 14.66
N SER A 253 -20.48 23.26 15.76
CA SER A 253 -21.30 24.50 15.80
C SER A 253 -20.48 25.77 15.58
N ALA A 254 -19.17 25.66 15.45
CA ALA A 254 -18.30 26.80 15.17
C ALA A 254 -18.60 27.41 13.80
N PRO A 255 -18.56 28.75 13.68
CA PRO A 255 -18.74 29.40 12.39
C PRO A 255 -17.68 28.97 11.37
N ILE A 256 -18.11 28.66 10.16
CA ILE A 256 -17.23 28.49 9.02
C ILE A 256 -16.76 29.86 8.56
N ILE A 257 -15.46 30.13 8.58
CA ILE A 257 -14.86 31.40 8.19
C ILE A 257 -14.34 31.40 6.77
N SER A 258 -14.00 30.25 6.23
CA SER A 258 -13.59 30.10 4.84
C SER A 258 -13.87 28.72 4.32
N THR A 259 -13.90 28.59 2.99
CA THR A 259 -14.02 27.30 2.29
C THR A 259 -12.97 27.22 1.21
N ALA A 260 -12.24 26.11 1.14
CA ALA A 260 -11.35 25.79 0.03
C ALA A 260 -11.94 24.63 -0.76
N SER A 261 -11.91 24.71 -2.08
CA SER A 261 -12.40 23.66 -2.97
C SER A 261 -11.25 22.91 -3.62
N GLY A 262 -11.48 21.63 -3.93
CA GLY A 262 -10.51 20.80 -4.63
C GLY A 262 -9.24 20.55 -3.83
N VAL A 263 -9.35 20.39 -2.51
CA VAL A 263 -8.20 20.34 -1.61
C VAL A 263 -7.39 19.05 -1.75
N ASN A 264 -7.96 17.95 -2.24
CA ASN A 264 -7.30 16.66 -2.47
C ASN A 264 -6.73 16.51 -3.90
N SER A 265 -6.26 17.59 -4.49
CA SER A 265 -5.58 17.53 -5.79
C SER A 265 -4.23 16.82 -5.68
N SER A 266 -3.84 16.11 -6.75
CA SER A 266 -2.57 15.39 -6.82
C SER A 266 -1.83 15.60 -8.13
N THR A 267 -0.53 15.32 -8.12
CA THR A 267 0.32 15.27 -9.31
C THR A 267 1.27 14.09 -9.21
N ASP A 268 1.42 13.36 -10.33
CA ASP A 268 2.33 12.23 -10.44
C ASP A 268 3.24 12.42 -11.64
N ARG A 269 4.50 12.02 -11.49
CA ARG A 269 5.51 12.04 -12.57
C ARG A 269 6.36 10.80 -12.45
N SER A 270 6.63 10.17 -13.57
CA SER A 270 7.55 9.02 -13.59
C SER A 270 8.39 8.99 -14.84
N PHE A 271 9.55 8.36 -14.70
CA PHE A 271 10.47 8.07 -15.80
C PHE A 271 11.05 6.67 -15.58
N ARG A 272 11.09 5.87 -16.66
CA ARG A 272 11.74 4.55 -16.67
C ARG A 272 12.58 4.39 -17.94
N ALA A 273 13.80 3.87 -17.77
CA ALA A 273 14.66 3.48 -18.86
C ALA A 273 15.14 2.05 -18.68
N ILE A 274 15.00 1.25 -19.71
CA ILE A 274 15.46 -0.15 -19.76
C ILE A 274 16.35 -0.30 -20.98
N LEU A 275 17.58 -0.78 -20.77
CA LEU A 275 18.45 -1.23 -21.84
C LEU A 275 18.44 -2.75 -21.92
N LEU A 276 18.24 -3.32 -23.09
CA LEU A 276 18.47 -4.72 -23.36
C LEU A 276 19.73 -4.88 -24.20
N TYR A 277 20.70 -5.63 -23.71
CA TYR A 277 21.93 -5.96 -24.44
C TYR A 277 22.13 -7.46 -24.52
N LYS A 278 22.07 -7.99 -25.76
CA LYS A 278 22.27 -9.41 -26.09
C LYS A 278 23.42 -9.54 -27.07
N PRO A 279 24.67 -9.63 -26.60
CA PRO A 279 25.83 -9.78 -27.47
C PRO A 279 25.83 -11.10 -28.23
N ASN A 280 25.18 -12.13 -27.68
CA ASN A 280 24.98 -13.46 -28.27
C ASN A 280 23.73 -14.12 -27.68
N ASP A 281 23.42 -15.33 -28.12
CA ASP A 281 22.23 -16.08 -27.66
C ASP A 281 22.34 -16.60 -26.21
N GLN A 282 23.53 -16.63 -25.63
CA GLN A 282 23.76 -17.14 -24.28
C GLN A 282 23.66 -16.06 -23.20
N LEU A 283 23.91 -14.78 -23.54
CA LEU A 283 24.01 -13.71 -22.56
C LEU A 283 23.00 -12.60 -22.83
N SER A 284 22.22 -12.25 -21.83
CA SER A 284 21.34 -11.07 -21.80
C SER A 284 21.65 -10.23 -20.58
N ILE A 285 21.87 -8.94 -20.77
CA ILE A 285 22.13 -7.95 -19.71
C ILE A 285 21.07 -6.86 -19.83
N THR A 286 20.32 -6.64 -18.74
CA THR A 286 19.17 -5.75 -18.72
C THR A 286 19.25 -4.81 -17.52
N PRO A 287 19.98 -3.70 -17.60
CA PRO A 287 19.88 -2.63 -16.61
C PRO A 287 18.59 -1.85 -16.77
N MET A 288 17.99 -1.45 -15.65
CA MET A 288 16.82 -0.59 -15.57
C MET A 288 17.06 0.51 -14.54
N ILE A 289 16.60 1.71 -14.84
CA ILE A 289 16.44 2.80 -13.89
C ILE A 289 14.99 3.30 -13.92
N MET A 290 14.49 3.66 -12.76
CA MET A 290 13.16 4.27 -12.60
C MET A 290 13.23 5.38 -11.57
N TRP A 291 12.49 6.45 -11.84
CA TRP A 291 12.24 7.53 -10.90
C TRP A 291 10.75 7.87 -10.95
N GLN A 292 10.16 8.12 -9.79
CA GLN A 292 8.78 8.55 -9.66
C GLN A 292 8.65 9.56 -8.53
N GLU A 293 7.75 10.53 -8.71
CA GLU A 293 7.36 11.49 -7.68
C GLU A 293 5.85 11.67 -7.73
N SER A 294 5.21 11.46 -6.59
CA SER A 294 3.79 11.66 -6.37
C SER A 294 3.59 12.72 -5.29
N SER A 295 2.62 13.60 -5.44
CA SER A 295 2.29 14.58 -4.42
C SER A 295 0.79 14.85 -4.38
N GLY A 296 0.24 14.97 -3.18
CA GLY A 296 -1.16 15.31 -2.91
C GLY A 296 -1.25 16.45 -1.90
N ASN A 297 -2.36 17.19 -1.93
CA ASN A 297 -2.59 18.31 -1.02
C ASN A 297 -3.46 17.94 0.18
N ALA A 298 -4.13 16.80 0.14
CA ALA A 298 -4.90 16.19 1.22
C ALA A 298 -5.23 14.72 0.87
N PRO A 299 -5.50 13.86 1.87
CA PRO A 299 -6.03 12.53 1.64
C PRO A 299 -7.44 12.55 1.04
N ASN A 300 -7.87 11.45 0.45
CA ASN A 300 -9.23 11.27 -0.07
C ASN A 300 -10.21 10.89 1.06
N ALA A 301 -10.27 11.71 2.12
CA ALA A 301 -11.03 11.42 3.31
C ALA A 301 -12.10 12.47 3.58
N VAL A 302 -13.20 12.07 4.18
CA VAL A 302 -14.33 12.93 4.55
C VAL A 302 -14.72 12.71 6.00
N ASP A 303 -15.21 13.77 6.63
CA ASP A 303 -15.85 13.70 7.94
C ASP A 303 -17.28 13.18 7.81
N VAL A 304 -17.57 12.07 8.49
CA VAL A 304 -18.92 11.49 8.46
C VAL A 304 -19.78 11.85 9.66
N ASN A 305 -19.19 12.39 10.71
CA ASN A 305 -19.87 12.76 11.95
C ASN A 305 -20.15 14.27 12.03
N GLY A 306 -21.00 14.78 11.14
CA GLY A 306 -21.71 16.00 11.47
C GLY A 306 -22.59 15.76 12.70
N SER A 307 -22.52 16.60 13.74
CA SER A 307 -23.44 16.47 14.88
C SER A 307 -24.88 16.39 14.37
N PRO A 308 -25.65 15.35 14.72
CA PRO A 308 -27.06 15.29 14.35
C PRO A 308 -27.88 16.44 14.94
N THR A 309 -27.29 17.20 15.85
CA THR A 309 -27.90 18.38 16.47
C THR A 309 -27.56 19.71 15.77
N ASN A 310 -26.66 19.68 14.77
CA ASN A 310 -26.33 20.86 13.98
C ASN A 310 -26.76 20.73 12.53
N PRO A 311 -27.95 21.19 12.14
CA PRO A 311 -28.48 21.07 10.78
C PRO A 311 -27.77 21.97 9.75
N THR A 312 -26.83 22.83 10.16
CA THR A 312 -26.06 23.68 9.27
C THR A 312 -24.79 23.02 8.74
N MET A 313 -24.41 21.87 9.32
CA MET A 313 -23.27 21.10 8.81
C MET A 313 -23.67 20.41 7.52
N PRO A 314 -22.79 20.43 6.50
CA PRO A 314 -23.02 19.67 5.29
C PRO A 314 -23.25 18.20 5.61
N SER A 315 -24.10 17.54 4.82
CA SER A 315 -24.32 16.12 4.93
C SER A 315 -23.01 15.35 4.72
N PRO A 316 -22.77 14.22 5.40
CA PRO A 316 -21.64 13.32 5.10
C PRO A 316 -21.56 12.87 3.62
N LYS A 317 -22.61 13.08 2.85
CA LYS A 317 -22.62 12.94 1.39
C LYS A 317 -22.01 14.15 0.65
N GLY A 318 -21.53 15.15 1.35
CA GLY A 318 -21.13 16.44 0.80
C GLY A 318 -19.67 16.54 0.33
N HIS A 319 -18.89 15.48 0.36
CA HIS A 319 -17.46 15.49 -0.01
C HIS A 319 -16.69 16.66 0.64
N TYR A 320 -16.63 16.69 1.95
CA TYR A 320 -15.98 17.76 2.72
C TYR A 320 -15.15 17.21 3.88
N GLU A 321 -14.18 18.00 4.29
CA GLU A 321 -13.38 17.83 5.50
C GLU A 321 -13.38 19.12 6.33
N ILE A 322 -13.19 19.02 7.64
CA ILE A 322 -13.21 20.17 8.57
C ILE A 322 -11.84 20.27 9.22
N TYR A 323 -10.96 21.08 8.65
CA TYR A 323 -9.60 21.24 9.12
C TYR A 323 -9.14 22.67 9.03
N GLN A 324 -8.13 22.99 9.84
CA GLN A 324 -7.55 24.33 9.90
C GLN A 324 -6.29 24.44 9.06
N THR A 325 -5.59 23.32 8.82
CA THR A 325 -4.33 23.30 8.07
C THR A 325 -4.43 22.46 6.82
N SER A 326 -3.49 22.67 5.90
CA SER A 326 -3.32 21.78 4.74
C SER A 326 -2.61 20.51 5.15
N GLU A 327 -2.90 19.41 4.47
CA GLU A 327 -2.35 18.09 4.71
C GLU A 327 -1.54 17.60 3.51
N PRO A 328 -0.42 18.27 3.18
CA PRO A 328 0.38 17.89 2.04
C PRO A 328 1.01 16.51 2.26
N GLN A 329 1.05 15.75 1.16
CA GLN A 329 1.67 14.44 1.11
C GLN A 329 2.54 14.39 -0.14
N TRP A 330 3.71 13.79 -0.06
CA TRP A 330 4.51 13.51 -1.24
C TRP A 330 5.37 12.27 -1.04
N ASP A 331 5.69 11.65 -2.15
CA ASP A 331 6.54 10.46 -2.22
C ASP A 331 7.52 10.61 -3.39
N ARG A 332 8.76 10.22 -3.18
CA ARG A 332 9.78 10.15 -4.22
C ARG A 332 10.50 8.82 -4.18
N PHE A 333 10.30 8.05 -5.21
CA PHE A 333 10.89 6.74 -5.39
C PHE A 333 11.95 6.75 -6.50
N THR A 334 13.07 6.07 -6.25
CA THR A 334 14.13 5.85 -7.24
C THR A 334 14.58 4.40 -7.18
N LEU A 335 14.70 3.74 -8.33
CA LEU A 335 15.16 2.37 -8.44
C LEU A 335 16.20 2.23 -9.55
N GLY A 336 17.27 1.50 -9.26
CA GLY A 336 18.21 0.93 -10.22
C GLY A 336 18.21 -0.58 -10.10
N SER A 337 18.14 -1.30 -11.21
CA SER A 337 18.32 -2.75 -11.21
C SER A 337 19.20 -3.22 -12.36
N LEU A 338 19.86 -4.34 -12.14
CA LEU A 338 20.65 -5.03 -13.14
C LEU A 338 20.26 -6.51 -13.15
N LYS A 339 19.69 -6.97 -14.27
CA LYS A 339 19.40 -8.39 -14.49
C LYS A 339 20.36 -8.95 -15.53
N VAL A 340 20.98 -10.07 -15.19
CA VAL A 340 21.88 -10.81 -16.07
C VAL A 340 21.37 -12.25 -16.20
N ASP A 341 20.99 -12.65 -17.40
CA ASP A 341 20.62 -14.02 -17.73
C ASP A 341 21.73 -14.62 -18.60
N TYR A 342 22.25 -15.79 -18.14
CA TYR A 342 23.32 -16.48 -18.83
C TYR A 342 23.00 -17.98 -19.00
N ALA A 343 22.98 -18.47 -20.23
CA ALA A 343 22.86 -19.87 -20.52
C ALA A 343 24.23 -20.58 -20.30
N VAL A 344 24.41 -21.13 -19.08
CA VAL A 344 25.67 -21.82 -18.70
C VAL A 344 25.89 -23.04 -19.60
N THR A 345 24.82 -23.79 -19.87
CA THR A 345 24.72 -24.86 -20.85
C THR A 345 23.34 -24.75 -21.53
N PRO A 346 23.06 -25.50 -22.60
CA PRO A 346 21.70 -25.52 -23.18
C PRO A 346 20.59 -25.90 -22.18
N ASP A 347 20.96 -26.68 -21.14
CA ASP A 347 20.04 -27.21 -20.13
C ASP A 347 20.11 -26.50 -18.77
N ILE A 348 20.98 -25.49 -18.58
CA ILE A 348 21.18 -24.81 -17.29
C ILE A 348 21.31 -23.31 -17.55
N GLY A 349 20.41 -22.54 -16.92
CA GLY A 349 20.45 -21.08 -16.90
C GLY A 349 20.84 -20.51 -15.54
N LEU A 350 21.67 -19.48 -15.57
CA LEU A 350 22.02 -18.62 -14.44
C LEU A 350 21.30 -17.29 -14.60
N THR A 351 20.64 -16.82 -13.55
CA THR A 351 20.07 -15.46 -13.46
C THR A 351 20.63 -14.78 -12.22
N SER A 352 21.13 -13.55 -12.38
CA SER A 352 21.51 -12.65 -11.28
C SER A 352 20.68 -11.38 -11.39
N ILE A 353 20.15 -10.91 -10.26
CA ILE A 353 19.32 -9.71 -10.17
C ILE A 353 19.80 -8.88 -8.98
N THR A 354 20.44 -7.76 -9.27
CA THR A 354 20.81 -6.76 -8.29
C THR A 354 19.78 -5.64 -8.32
N GLY A 355 19.20 -5.30 -7.17
CA GLY A 355 18.24 -4.21 -6.99
C GLY A 355 18.73 -3.21 -5.97
N LEU A 356 18.60 -1.92 -6.28
CA LEU A 356 18.91 -0.79 -5.42
C LEU A 356 17.74 0.18 -5.51
N TRP A 357 17.08 0.48 -4.40
CA TRP A 357 16.05 1.51 -4.42
C TRP A 357 16.04 2.35 -3.15
N SER A 358 15.49 3.54 -3.27
CA SER A 358 15.22 4.43 -2.15
C SER A 358 13.87 5.09 -2.32
N ASN A 359 13.20 5.31 -1.20
CA ASN A 359 11.95 6.04 -1.10
C ASN A 359 12.08 7.13 -0.04
N HIS A 360 11.55 8.31 -0.35
CA HIS A 360 11.41 9.43 0.58
C HIS A 360 9.97 9.88 0.57
N SER A 361 9.38 10.05 1.73
CA SER A 361 8.00 10.46 1.87
C SER A 361 7.79 11.53 2.91
N LEU A 362 6.70 12.24 2.76
CA LEU A 362 6.12 13.16 3.72
C LEU A 362 4.61 12.91 3.78
N ILE A 363 4.11 12.72 4.99
CA ILE A 363 2.68 12.70 5.29
C ILE A 363 2.43 13.78 6.32
N SER A 364 1.52 14.68 6.05
CA SER A 364 1.07 15.68 7.02
C SER A 364 -0.42 15.50 7.26
N GLN A 365 -0.82 15.45 8.51
CA GLN A 365 -2.21 15.38 8.94
C GLN A 365 -2.56 16.52 9.88
N ASP A 366 -3.76 17.07 9.72
CA ASP A 366 -4.29 18.05 10.63
C ASP A 366 -4.79 17.36 11.91
N GLY A 367 -4.22 17.72 13.05
CA GLY A 367 -4.61 17.23 14.38
C GLY A 367 -5.64 18.11 15.10
N THR A 368 -6.37 18.94 14.39
CA THR A 368 -7.36 19.87 14.96
C THR A 368 -8.40 19.16 15.83
N GLU A 369 -8.90 18.03 15.39
CA GLU A 369 -9.89 17.25 16.15
C GLU A 369 -9.30 16.59 17.38
N GLU A 370 -8.05 16.14 17.31
CA GLU A 370 -7.36 15.49 18.41
C GLU A 370 -7.12 16.41 19.58
N ASN A 371 -6.76 17.67 19.31
CA ASN A 371 -6.55 18.63 20.37
C ASN A 371 -7.83 19.13 20.98
N ALA A 372 -8.88 19.28 20.19
CA ALA A 372 -10.20 19.55 20.72
C ALA A 372 -10.60 18.51 21.76
N SER A 373 -10.06 17.33 21.63
CA SER A 373 -10.42 16.17 22.41
C SER A 373 -9.48 15.88 23.58
N SER A 374 -8.20 16.17 23.45
CA SER A 374 -7.22 15.98 24.54
C SER A 374 -7.43 16.92 25.72
N SER A 375 -8.10 18.06 25.51
CA SER A 375 -8.53 18.95 26.60
C SER A 375 -9.55 18.33 27.58
N GLY A 376 -10.21 17.23 27.19
CA GLY A 376 -11.05 16.42 28.07
C GLY A 376 -10.31 15.58 29.11
N LEU A 377 -9.00 15.45 29.00
CA LEU A 377 -8.17 14.70 29.93
C LEU A 377 -7.78 15.49 31.19
N GLY A 378 -8.04 16.81 31.21
CA GLY A 378 -7.76 17.66 32.35
C GLY A 378 -9.06 18.21 32.97
N SER A 379 -9.65 17.53 33.95
CA SER A 379 -10.82 18.02 34.70
C SER A 379 -10.50 19.09 35.73
N ALA A 380 -9.41 19.79 35.61
CA ALA A 380 -9.04 20.87 36.52
C ALA A 380 -8.20 21.93 35.80
N GLY A 381 -8.81 22.86 35.11
CA GLY A 381 -8.41 24.25 34.93
C GLY A 381 -6.93 24.62 34.91
N THR A 382 -6.05 23.71 34.46
CA THR A 382 -4.62 24.01 34.33
C THR A 382 -4.30 24.17 32.86
N ALA A 383 -4.28 25.44 32.46
CA ALA A 383 -3.65 25.90 31.24
C ALA A 383 -2.26 25.24 31.09
N TYR A 384 -1.95 24.75 29.90
CA TYR A 384 -0.55 24.45 29.54
C TYR A 384 0.20 25.79 29.34
N PRO A 385 0.88 26.34 30.34
CA PRO A 385 1.56 27.62 30.21
C PRO A 385 3.04 27.41 29.88
N TYR A 386 3.39 26.58 28.91
CA TYR A 386 4.82 26.28 28.74
C TYR A 386 5.35 26.82 27.43
N ALA A 387 5.91 28.03 27.52
CA ALA A 387 7.00 28.43 26.66
C ALA A 387 8.24 27.64 27.09
N VAL A 388 8.52 26.49 26.47
CA VAL A 388 9.79 25.81 26.69
C VAL A 388 10.90 26.60 25.99
N ASN A 389 11.91 26.98 26.72
CA ASN A 389 13.01 27.80 26.22
C ASN A 389 14.10 26.90 25.60
N TYR A 390 13.98 26.58 24.32
CA TYR A 390 14.95 25.77 23.57
C TYR A 390 16.23 26.54 23.15
N SER A 391 16.50 27.66 23.72
CA SER A 391 17.74 28.40 23.47
C SER A 391 19.00 27.73 24.07
N ASN A 392 18.95 26.43 24.38
CA ASN A 392 20.13 25.71 24.87
C ASN A 392 21.00 25.23 23.70
N PRO A 393 22.19 25.82 23.45
CA PRO A 393 23.10 25.42 22.38
C PRO A 393 23.73 24.03 22.59
N ALA A 394 23.39 23.31 23.66
CA ALA A 394 23.96 22.00 23.98
C ALA A 394 23.29 20.83 23.21
N TYR A 395 22.26 21.08 22.42
CA TYR A 395 21.60 20.08 21.62
C TYR A 395 21.81 20.37 20.13
N PRO A 396 22.91 19.86 19.52
CA PRO A 396 23.12 19.99 18.09
C PRO A 396 22.34 18.92 17.34
N TYR A 397 21.01 18.97 17.39
CA TYR A 397 20.23 18.17 16.46
C TYR A 397 20.18 18.90 15.12
N PRO A 398 20.34 18.17 14.02
CA PRO A 398 20.22 18.78 12.70
C PRO A 398 18.82 19.41 12.60
N SER A 399 18.81 20.71 12.36
CA SER A 399 17.62 21.40 11.92
C SER A 399 17.07 20.63 10.71
N PRO A 400 15.75 20.45 10.57
CA PRO A 400 15.13 19.83 9.37
C PRO A 400 15.61 20.39 8.03
N SER A 401 16.32 21.52 8.06
CA SER A 401 16.94 22.14 6.87
C SER A 401 18.20 21.44 6.34
N ASN A 402 18.78 20.45 7.06
CA ASN A 402 20.06 19.83 6.69
C ASN A 402 19.95 18.38 6.19
N ASP A 403 18.76 17.80 6.15
CA ASP A 403 18.52 16.41 5.74
C ASP A 403 18.47 16.20 4.22
N GLY A 404 18.79 17.22 3.44
CA GLY A 404 18.70 17.16 1.97
C GLY A 404 17.27 17.30 1.43
N PHE A 405 16.28 17.33 2.29
CA PHE A 405 14.93 17.75 1.95
C PHE A 405 14.93 19.27 1.83
N GLY A 406 15.04 19.79 0.64
CA GLY A 406 14.99 21.23 0.35
C GLY A 406 13.61 21.85 0.69
N GLY A 407 13.08 21.53 1.83
CA GLY A 407 11.89 22.11 2.42
C GLY A 407 12.20 23.53 2.86
N ASN A 408 11.82 24.51 2.06
CA ASN A 408 11.55 25.83 2.61
C ASN A 408 10.58 25.60 3.75
N GLY A 409 11.02 25.86 4.98
CA GLY A 409 10.19 25.83 6.17
C GLY A 409 8.90 26.59 5.89
N ILE A 410 7.86 25.86 5.57
CA ILE A 410 6.50 26.40 5.49
C ILE A 410 5.99 26.36 6.94
N GLY A 411 6.62 27.13 7.81
CA GLY A 411 5.93 27.63 8.96
C GLY A 411 5.02 28.75 8.45
N PRO A 412 3.72 28.73 8.67
CA PRO A 412 2.88 29.89 8.40
C PRO A 412 3.38 31.02 9.30
N THR A 413 4.00 32.04 8.70
CA THR A 413 4.37 33.29 9.38
C THR A 413 3.14 34.16 9.60
N GLY A 414 2.22 33.71 10.46
CA GLY A 414 1.02 34.47 10.81
C GLY A 414 0.41 33.91 12.10
N PRO A 415 -0.43 34.67 12.81
CA PRO A 415 -1.24 34.13 13.89
C PRO A 415 -2.24 33.14 13.27
N GLY A 416 -1.80 31.91 13.07
CA GLY A 416 -2.62 30.83 12.57
C GLY A 416 -3.55 30.29 13.67
N PRO A 417 -4.59 29.57 13.27
CA PRO A 417 -5.50 28.94 14.21
C PRO A 417 -4.77 27.89 15.08
N CYS A 418 -5.34 27.66 16.27
CA CYS A 418 -4.85 26.70 17.25
C CYS A 418 -5.08 25.27 16.77
N GLY A 419 -4.23 24.73 15.92
CA GLY A 419 -4.30 23.32 15.55
C GLY A 419 -2.92 22.69 15.59
N PRO A 420 -2.70 21.56 16.27
CA PRO A 420 -1.54 20.76 16.00
C PRO A 420 -1.73 20.00 14.71
N GLY A 421 -0.64 19.74 14.07
CA GLY A 421 -0.52 18.78 12.96
C GLY A 421 0.43 17.68 13.37
N VAL A 422 0.34 16.57 12.68
CA VAL A 422 1.38 15.56 12.68
C VAL A 422 2.01 15.52 11.32
N GLU A 423 3.31 15.50 11.32
CA GLU A 423 4.13 15.37 10.14
C GLU A 423 5.01 14.12 10.31
N GLU A 424 4.89 13.21 9.36
CA GLU A 424 5.71 12.01 9.29
C GLU A 424 6.60 12.09 8.05
N ARG A 425 7.88 11.83 8.24
CA ARG A 425 8.89 11.82 7.19
C ARG A 425 9.62 10.51 7.22
N ASP A 426 9.51 9.77 6.13
CA ASP A 426 10.14 8.47 6.03
C ASP A 426 11.22 8.47 4.96
N TYR A 427 12.29 7.78 5.28
CA TYR A 427 13.32 7.43 4.33
C TYR A 427 13.58 5.93 4.38
N THR A 428 13.38 5.26 3.26
CA THR A 428 13.68 3.84 3.15
C THR A 428 14.61 3.59 1.97
N ARG A 429 15.59 2.71 2.17
CA ARG A 429 16.48 2.24 1.09
C ARG A 429 16.68 0.75 1.21
N GLN A 430 16.81 0.10 0.06
CA GLN A 430 17.10 -1.33 0.00
C GLN A 430 18.18 -1.63 -1.03
N VAL A 431 19.08 -2.52 -0.65
CA VAL A 431 19.98 -3.25 -1.57
C VAL A 431 19.57 -4.70 -1.53
N SER A 432 19.37 -5.31 -2.69
CA SER A 432 19.04 -6.74 -2.79
C SER A 432 19.81 -7.43 -3.92
N GLU A 433 20.12 -8.68 -3.71
CA GLU A 433 20.74 -9.57 -4.71
C GLU A 433 20.03 -10.91 -4.70
N GLU A 434 19.63 -11.39 -5.88
CA GLU A 434 19.10 -12.73 -6.07
C GLU A 434 19.90 -13.45 -7.15
N LEU A 435 20.51 -14.57 -6.78
CA LEU A 435 21.26 -15.44 -7.69
C LEU A 435 20.51 -16.77 -7.83
N ARG A 436 20.22 -17.18 -9.08
CA ARG A 436 19.49 -18.42 -9.37
C ARG A 436 20.20 -19.26 -10.42
N LEU A 437 20.24 -20.57 -10.17
CA LEU A 437 20.53 -21.59 -11.18
C LEU A 437 19.26 -22.45 -11.38
N ALA A 438 18.90 -22.69 -12.62
CA ALA A 438 17.72 -23.48 -12.95
C ALA A 438 17.95 -24.38 -14.17
N SER A 439 17.31 -25.56 -14.17
CA SER A 439 17.24 -26.39 -15.37
C SER A 439 16.36 -25.70 -16.43
N THR A 440 16.83 -25.67 -17.67
CA THR A 440 16.12 -25.13 -18.87
C THR A 440 15.76 -26.22 -19.88
N GLY A 441 16.27 -27.46 -19.71
CA GLY A 441 16.01 -28.59 -20.59
C GLY A 441 14.59 -29.17 -20.45
N HIS A 442 14.22 -30.00 -21.43
CA HIS A 442 12.90 -30.65 -21.54
C HIS A 442 12.82 -32.00 -20.81
N GLY A 443 13.74 -32.32 -19.91
CA GLY A 443 13.73 -33.55 -19.12
C GLY A 443 12.58 -33.61 -18.12
N ARG A 444 12.32 -34.79 -17.54
CA ARG A 444 11.31 -35.00 -16.49
C ARG A 444 11.65 -34.34 -15.16
N LEU A 445 12.94 -34.06 -14.93
CA LEU A 445 13.45 -33.41 -13.74
C LEU A 445 13.63 -31.91 -13.98
N HIS A 446 12.93 -31.11 -13.22
CA HIS A 446 13.12 -29.67 -13.22
C HIS A 446 13.56 -29.23 -11.83
N TRP A 447 14.60 -28.42 -11.76
CA TRP A 447 15.12 -27.90 -10.51
C TRP A 447 15.49 -26.43 -10.61
N LEU A 448 15.39 -25.74 -9.50
CA LEU A 448 15.83 -24.37 -9.29
C LEU A 448 16.47 -24.30 -7.92
N VAL A 449 17.62 -23.65 -7.82
CA VAL A 449 18.26 -23.29 -6.55
C VAL A 449 18.67 -21.83 -6.59
N GLY A 450 18.59 -21.15 -5.47
CA GLY A 450 18.92 -19.74 -5.40
C GLY A 450 19.38 -19.28 -4.03
N TYR A 451 20.01 -18.13 -4.05
CA TYR A 451 20.44 -17.36 -2.89
C TYR A 451 19.85 -15.97 -2.99
N TYR A 452 19.40 -15.42 -1.86
CA TYR A 452 18.87 -14.06 -1.74
C TYR A 452 19.53 -13.34 -0.57
N TYR A 453 19.92 -12.08 -0.82
CA TYR A 453 20.44 -11.14 0.15
C TYR A 453 19.59 -9.86 0.12
N GLN A 454 19.37 -9.28 1.28
CA GLN A 454 18.71 -7.98 1.45
C GLN A 454 19.35 -7.22 2.60
N ASP A 455 19.65 -5.95 2.35
CA ASP A 455 19.97 -4.91 3.32
C ASP A 455 18.93 -3.81 3.17
N LEU A 456 18.06 -3.68 4.16
CA LEU A 456 16.98 -2.72 4.21
C LEU A 456 17.23 -1.79 5.38
N PHE A 457 17.29 -0.50 5.09
CA PHE A 457 17.31 0.58 6.08
C PHE A 457 16.02 1.38 5.94
N SER A 458 15.36 1.64 7.05
CA SER A 458 14.20 2.51 7.15
C SER A 458 14.43 3.50 8.28
N ASP A 459 14.11 4.75 8.03
CA ASP A 459 14.14 5.84 8.98
C ASP A 459 12.74 6.44 9.04
N TRP A 460 12.13 6.38 10.20
CA TRP A 460 10.80 6.88 10.45
C TRP A 460 10.87 8.02 11.44
N ASP A 461 10.42 9.19 11.02
CA ASP A 461 10.44 10.42 11.78
C ASP A 461 9.01 10.95 11.95
N MET A 462 8.54 11.05 13.17
CA MET A 462 7.25 11.65 13.48
C MET A 462 7.39 12.93 14.30
N TRP A 463 6.68 13.95 13.87
CA TRP A 463 6.67 15.27 14.49
C TRP A 463 5.23 15.67 14.79
N SER A 464 4.85 15.67 16.06
CA SER A 464 3.60 16.29 16.48
C SER A 464 3.87 17.77 16.84
N ILE A 465 3.34 18.67 16.03
CA ILE A 465 3.66 20.10 16.07
C ILE A 465 2.46 20.88 16.61
N ASN A 466 2.67 21.65 17.67
CA ASN A 466 1.71 22.67 18.08
C ASN A 466 2.10 24.03 17.50
N GLN A 467 1.43 24.43 16.44
CA GLN A 467 1.72 25.67 15.71
C GLN A 467 1.54 26.95 16.57
N GLN A 468 0.85 26.90 17.70
CA GLN A 468 0.68 28.07 18.58
C GLN A 468 1.88 28.37 19.47
N ALA A 469 2.70 27.38 19.75
CA ALA A 469 3.85 27.55 20.63
C ALA A 469 5.06 28.20 19.91
N GLY A 470 4.91 28.66 18.67
CA GLY A 470 5.98 29.24 17.86
C GLY A 470 7.00 28.17 17.41
N PRO A 471 8.22 28.52 17.03
CA PRO A 471 9.22 27.54 16.56
C PRO A 471 9.64 26.50 17.60
N ILE A 472 9.02 26.48 18.76
CA ILE A 472 9.31 25.69 19.95
C ILE A 472 8.22 24.63 20.21
N GLY A 473 7.21 24.52 19.35
CA GLY A 473 5.97 23.83 19.66
C GLY A 473 5.92 22.33 19.33
N ASN A 474 7.00 21.61 19.40
CA ASN A 474 6.96 20.15 19.21
C ASN A 474 6.42 19.50 20.48
N ILE A 475 5.21 18.94 20.40
CA ILE A 475 4.59 18.23 21.51
C ILE A 475 5.26 16.88 21.69
N TYR A 476 5.61 16.23 20.56
CA TYR A 476 6.23 14.92 20.52
C TYR A 476 7.07 14.80 19.25
N VAL A 477 8.24 14.22 19.37
CA VAL A 477 9.11 13.87 18.25
C VAL A 477 9.66 12.48 18.51
N ASP A 478 9.57 11.64 17.53
CA ASP A 478 10.13 10.31 17.53
C ASP A 478 10.98 10.10 16.27
N TYR A 479 12.15 9.52 16.45
CA TYR A 479 13.12 9.20 15.41
C TYR A 479 13.55 7.76 15.56
N MET A 480 13.17 6.90 14.60
CA MET A 480 13.33 5.45 14.68
C MET A 480 14.06 4.82 13.48
N PRO A 481 15.37 5.02 13.32
CA PRO A 481 16.12 4.30 12.30
C PRO A 481 16.18 2.80 12.59
N GLN A 482 15.81 2.00 11.59
CA GLN A 482 15.82 0.55 11.63
C GLN A 482 16.65 -0.03 10.48
N THR A 483 17.38 -1.10 10.75
CA THR A 483 18.08 -1.88 9.73
C THR A 483 17.64 -3.33 9.81
N ILE A 484 17.32 -3.93 8.67
CA ILE A 484 17.00 -5.36 8.53
C ILE A 484 17.94 -5.97 7.51
N LEU A 485 18.71 -6.97 7.96
CA LEU A 485 19.59 -7.79 7.10
C LEU A 485 18.98 -9.18 6.94
N GLN A 486 18.79 -9.64 5.72
CA GLN A 486 18.23 -10.96 5.44
C GLN A 486 19.12 -11.74 4.47
N ASN A 487 19.31 -13.01 4.77
CA ASN A 487 19.91 -13.99 3.89
C ASN A 487 18.96 -15.18 3.73
N ALA A 488 18.85 -15.72 2.52
CA ALA A 488 18.06 -16.92 2.32
C ALA A 488 18.62 -17.81 1.20
N PHE A 489 18.53 -19.13 1.44
CA PHE A 489 18.73 -20.13 0.41
C PHE A 489 17.40 -20.76 0.09
N PHE A 490 17.10 -20.93 -1.19
CA PHE A 490 15.85 -21.52 -1.63
C PHE A 490 16.03 -22.46 -2.80
N GLY A 491 15.12 -23.39 -2.94
CA GLY A 491 15.12 -24.31 -4.06
C GLY A 491 13.76 -24.93 -4.29
N ASN A 492 13.57 -25.40 -5.49
CA ASN A 492 12.40 -26.14 -5.91
C ASN A 492 12.84 -27.30 -6.81
N LEU A 493 12.31 -28.49 -6.54
CA LEU A 493 12.53 -29.70 -7.31
C LEU A 493 11.18 -30.23 -7.79
N SER A 494 11.04 -30.47 -9.09
CA SER A 494 9.82 -31.00 -9.68
C SER A 494 10.14 -32.23 -10.53
N TRP A 495 9.31 -33.25 -10.43
CA TRP A 495 9.42 -34.47 -11.21
C TRP A 495 8.12 -34.75 -11.96
N GLU A 496 8.23 -35.02 -13.27
CA GLU A 496 7.12 -35.39 -14.12
C GLU A 496 7.03 -36.93 -14.25
N PHE A 497 5.96 -37.49 -13.70
CA PHE A 497 5.61 -38.89 -13.81
C PHE A 497 4.84 -39.20 -15.11
N PRO A 498 4.71 -40.47 -15.50
CA PRO A 498 3.79 -40.84 -16.58
C PRO A 498 2.35 -40.42 -16.29
N HIS A 499 1.54 -40.31 -17.33
CA HIS A 499 0.10 -39.96 -17.26
C HIS A 499 -0.22 -38.58 -16.73
N GLY A 500 0.67 -37.63 -17.00
CA GLY A 500 0.41 -36.21 -16.67
C GLY A 500 0.52 -35.83 -15.17
N LEU A 501 1.01 -36.72 -14.31
CA LEU A 501 1.24 -36.43 -12.90
C LEU A 501 2.58 -35.72 -12.72
N LYS A 502 2.59 -34.63 -11.94
CA LYS A 502 3.81 -33.88 -11.57
C LYS A 502 3.81 -33.58 -10.08
N ALA A 503 4.89 -33.87 -9.40
CA ALA A 503 5.09 -33.48 -8.01
C ALA A 503 6.24 -32.50 -7.89
N SER A 504 6.07 -31.50 -7.02
CA SER A 504 7.07 -30.49 -6.75
C SER A 504 7.24 -30.29 -5.24
N VAL A 505 8.50 -30.13 -4.81
CA VAL A 505 8.85 -29.79 -3.44
C VAL A 505 9.77 -28.59 -3.47
N GLY A 506 9.42 -27.56 -2.74
CA GLY A 506 10.23 -26.37 -2.56
C GLY A 506 10.52 -26.11 -1.09
N VAL A 507 11.63 -25.48 -0.80
CA VAL A 507 11.99 -25.01 0.53
C VAL A 507 12.80 -23.73 0.42
N ARG A 508 12.54 -22.79 1.33
CA ARG A 508 13.39 -21.64 1.61
C ARG A 508 13.81 -21.68 3.07
N TRP A 509 15.11 -21.69 3.31
CA TRP A 509 15.66 -21.36 4.61
C TRP A 509 16.07 -19.91 4.62
N TYR A 510 15.74 -19.20 5.70
CA TYR A 510 16.09 -17.80 5.87
C TYR A 510 16.66 -17.53 7.25
N HIS A 511 17.51 -16.53 7.30
CA HIS A 511 18.00 -15.90 8.50
C HIS A 511 17.91 -14.40 8.34
N TYR A 512 17.38 -13.71 9.35
CA TYR A 512 17.39 -12.24 9.38
C TYR A 512 17.83 -11.74 10.75
N SER A 513 18.40 -10.54 10.76
CA SER A 513 18.67 -9.75 11.94
C SER A 513 18.09 -8.36 11.73
N TYR A 514 17.61 -7.76 12.80
CA TYR A 514 17.14 -6.40 12.82
C TYR A 514 17.76 -5.64 13.98
N SER A 515 17.95 -4.33 13.78
CA SER A 515 18.38 -3.40 14.83
C SER A 515 17.62 -2.10 14.66
N GLN A 516 17.13 -1.56 15.75
CA GLN A 516 16.39 -0.30 15.81
C GLN A 516 17.01 0.57 16.90
N ARG A 517 17.10 1.86 16.63
CA ARG A 517 17.36 2.88 17.64
C ARG A 517 16.11 3.74 17.72
N ASN A 518 15.87 4.26 18.90
CA ASN A 518 14.77 5.17 19.10
C ASN A 518 15.25 6.38 19.87
N THR A 519 14.86 7.57 19.44
CA THR A 519 15.15 8.82 20.11
C THR A 519 13.86 9.62 20.21
N GLU A 520 13.31 9.72 21.39
CA GLU A 520 12.07 10.44 21.65
C GLU A 520 12.34 11.68 22.46
N TRP A 521 11.63 12.76 22.19
CA TRP A 521 11.59 13.95 23.01
C TRP A 521 10.32 14.76 22.78
N GLY A 522 10.04 15.71 23.65
CA GLY A 522 8.90 16.61 23.59
C GLY A 522 8.09 16.62 24.88
N ASP A 523 7.17 17.55 24.97
CA ASP A 523 6.40 17.77 26.20
C ASP A 523 5.47 16.60 26.55
N PHE A 524 4.97 15.90 25.54
CA PHE A 524 4.06 14.78 25.72
C PHE A 524 4.74 13.59 26.40
N THR A 525 6.02 13.37 26.15
CA THR A 525 6.80 12.27 26.75
C THR A 525 6.95 12.39 28.27
N VAL A 526 6.91 13.61 28.81
CA VAL A 526 7.12 13.86 30.24
C VAL A 526 5.83 14.22 30.98
N TYR A 527 4.93 14.97 30.33
CA TYR A 527 3.73 15.53 30.99
C TYR A 527 2.47 14.73 30.72
N GLY A 528 2.32 14.12 29.56
CA GLY A 528 1.12 13.39 29.19
C GLY A 528 0.82 12.25 30.15
N PHE A 529 1.82 11.47 30.50
CA PHE A 529 1.65 10.30 31.35
C PHE A 529 1.60 10.63 32.85
N ASN A 530 2.43 11.53 33.34
CA ASN A 530 2.44 11.86 34.77
C ASN A 530 1.22 12.67 35.22
N ASN A 531 0.68 13.57 34.39
CA ASN A 531 -0.53 14.33 34.70
C ASN A 531 -1.81 13.49 34.58
N LEU A 532 -1.86 12.52 33.72
CA LEU A 532 -2.98 11.59 33.58
C LEU A 532 -3.26 10.79 34.87
N LEU A 533 -2.24 10.61 35.72
CA LEU A 533 -2.35 9.81 36.94
C LEU A 533 -2.38 10.61 38.23
N SER A 534 -1.55 11.63 38.35
CA SER A 534 -1.34 12.28 39.65
C SER A 534 -2.16 13.56 39.84
N GLY A 535 -2.67 14.17 38.76
CA GLY A 535 -3.35 15.46 38.83
C GLY A 535 -2.45 16.61 39.35
N ALA A 536 -1.14 16.39 39.43
CA ALA A 536 -0.21 17.36 39.96
C ALA A 536 0.58 18.02 38.85
N PRO A 537 0.70 19.37 38.81
CA PRO A 537 1.56 20.03 37.85
C PRO A 537 3.03 19.73 38.16
N THR A 538 3.74 19.15 37.22
CA THR A 538 5.18 18.91 37.35
C THR A 538 5.98 20.06 36.79
N VAL A 539 7.15 20.26 37.35
CA VAL A 539 8.04 21.41 37.12
C VAL A 539 8.66 21.36 35.73
N ALA A 540 8.67 22.48 35.03
CA ALA A 540 9.42 22.67 33.79
C ALA A 540 10.89 22.31 33.98
N GLY A 541 11.33 21.24 33.41
CA GLY A 541 12.72 20.79 33.40
C GLY A 541 13.18 20.45 31.99
N ASN A 542 14.46 20.63 31.69
CA ASN A 542 15.09 20.22 30.45
C ASN A 542 14.75 18.75 30.16
N ILE A 543 13.96 18.51 29.13
CA ILE A 543 13.65 17.17 28.68
C ILE A 543 14.85 16.69 27.83
N ALA A 544 15.71 15.90 28.41
CA ALA A 544 16.76 15.24 27.65
C ALA A 544 16.12 14.22 26.69
N PRO A 545 16.64 14.08 25.45
CA PRO A 545 16.19 13.05 24.57
C PRO A 545 16.30 11.67 25.21
N PHE A 546 15.26 10.89 25.06
CA PHE A 546 15.23 9.53 25.54
C PHE A 546 15.72 8.59 24.43
N ASN A 547 16.80 7.87 24.67
CA ASN A 547 17.41 6.99 23.69
C ASN A 547 17.28 5.53 24.13
N THR A 548 16.73 4.71 23.26
CA THR A 548 16.68 3.26 23.42
C THR A 548 17.24 2.56 22.20
N SER A 549 17.52 1.29 22.35
CA SER A 549 17.87 0.42 21.22
C SER A 549 17.31 -0.95 21.44
N ALA A 550 16.88 -1.56 20.35
CA ALA A 550 16.42 -2.92 20.34
C ALA A 550 16.95 -3.65 19.10
N GLY A 551 16.96 -4.95 19.15
CA GLY A 551 17.37 -5.75 18.02
C GLY A 551 17.29 -7.23 18.34
N GLY A 552 17.31 -8.01 17.29
CA GLY A 552 17.20 -9.44 17.39
C GLY A 552 17.56 -10.14 16.08
N SER A 553 17.43 -11.44 16.10
CA SER A 553 17.58 -12.25 14.89
C SER A 553 16.71 -13.49 15.00
N ALA A 554 16.25 -13.98 13.85
CA ALA A 554 15.54 -15.24 13.77
C ALA A 554 15.87 -15.98 12.46
N SER A 555 15.61 -17.27 12.48
CA SER A 555 15.75 -18.15 11.31
C SER A 555 14.51 -19.00 11.18
N GLY A 556 14.20 -19.38 9.96
CA GLY A 556 13.06 -20.25 9.72
C GLY A 556 13.11 -20.95 8.36
N THR A 557 12.07 -21.74 8.12
CA THR A 557 11.90 -22.45 6.86
C THR A 557 10.49 -22.29 6.32
N ASN A 558 10.38 -22.09 5.00
CA ASN A 558 9.11 -22.06 4.27
C ASN A 558 9.08 -23.19 3.25
N PRO A 559 8.49 -24.32 3.60
CA PRO A 559 8.28 -25.42 2.68
C PRO A 559 7.07 -25.14 1.76
N ARG A 560 7.12 -25.74 0.58
CA ARG A 560 6.01 -25.84 -0.37
C ARG A 560 5.98 -27.23 -0.96
N PHE A 561 4.80 -27.80 -1.01
CA PHE A 561 4.52 -29.04 -1.74
C PHE A 561 3.42 -28.76 -2.75
N ASN A 562 3.58 -29.25 -3.97
CA ASN A 562 2.56 -29.17 -5.00
C ASN A 562 2.47 -30.49 -5.74
N LEU A 563 1.25 -30.97 -5.95
CA LEU A 563 0.92 -32.13 -6.76
C LEU A 563 -0.02 -31.69 -7.87
N THR A 564 0.35 -31.90 -9.10
CA THR A 564 -0.44 -31.52 -10.28
C THR A 564 -0.75 -32.77 -11.08
N TRP A 565 -2.00 -32.87 -11.55
CA TRP A 565 -2.41 -33.88 -12.49
C TRP A 565 -3.01 -33.22 -13.73
N GLN A 566 -2.24 -33.25 -14.81
CA GLN A 566 -2.70 -32.87 -16.13
C GLN A 566 -3.47 -34.05 -16.71
N ILE A 567 -4.80 -33.98 -16.65
CA ILE A 567 -5.70 -35.06 -17.11
C ILE A 567 -5.58 -35.22 -18.63
N ASP A 568 -5.61 -34.08 -19.31
CA ASP A 568 -5.39 -33.93 -20.75
C ASP A 568 -4.84 -32.52 -21.05
N SER A 569 -4.77 -32.09 -22.31
CA SER A 569 -4.24 -30.78 -22.69
C SER A 569 -5.10 -29.60 -22.21
N GLU A 570 -6.36 -29.82 -21.88
CA GLU A 570 -7.34 -28.77 -21.52
C GLU A 570 -7.73 -28.77 -20.04
N HIS A 571 -7.41 -29.86 -19.28
CA HIS A 571 -7.89 -30.04 -17.90
C HIS A 571 -6.77 -30.38 -16.94
N MET A 572 -6.62 -29.58 -15.90
CA MET A 572 -5.64 -29.77 -14.82
C MET A 572 -6.32 -29.69 -13.46
N VAL A 573 -5.89 -30.56 -12.54
CA VAL A 573 -6.21 -30.48 -11.11
C VAL A 573 -4.90 -30.38 -10.33
N TYR A 574 -4.86 -29.58 -9.26
CA TYR A 574 -3.68 -29.44 -8.44
C TYR A 574 -4.02 -29.35 -6.96
N LEU A 575 -3.04 -29.75 -6.14
CA LEU A 575 -3.02 -29.60 -4.68
C LEU A 575 -1.76 -28.84 -4.30
N THR A 576 -1.88 -27.81 -3.46
CA THR A 576 -0.73 -27.08 -2.91
C THR A 576 -0.82 -27.05 -1.40
N ILE A 577 0.32 -27.23 -0.73
CA ILE A 577 0.52 -26.95 0.70
C ILE A 577 1.72 -26.01 0.77
N ALA A 578 1.53 -24.82 1.32
CA ALA A 578 2.58 -23.80 1.35
C ALA A 578 2.61 -23.07 2.68
N LYS A 579 3.79 -22.59 3.06
CA LYS A 579 3.99 -21.72 4.21
C LYS A 579 4.44 -20.34 3.77
N GLY A 580 3.81 -19.29 4.33
CA GLY A 580 4.23 -17.89 4.25
C GLY A 580 4.62 -17.36 5.62
N PHE A 581 5.34 -16.24 5.67
CA PHE A 581 5.77 -15.61 6.91
C PHE A 581 5.99 -14.11 6.74
N ARG A 582 5.88 -13.37 7.86
CA ARG A 582 6.42 -12.01 8.02
C ARG A 582 7.54 -12.02 9.04
N LEU A 583 8.42 -11.03 8.95
CA LEU A 583 9.49 -10.84 9.91
C LEU A 583 8.92 -10.32 11.23
N GLY A 584 9.47 -10.75 12.36
CA GLY A 584 9.25 -10.11 13.65
C GLY A 584 10.09 -8.84 13.77
N GLY A 585 9.85 -8.07 14.80
CA GLY A 585 10.51 -6.79 15.00
C GLY A 585 10.39 -6.24 16.42
N THR A 586 10.56 -4.94 16.51
CA THR A 586 10.39 -4.15 17.71
C THR A 586 9.46 -3.00 17.46
N ASP A 587 8.71 -2.63 18.47
CA ASP A 587 7.93 -1.40 18.51
C ASP A 587 8.74 -0.20 19.02
N GLN A 588 8.08 0.95 19.10
CA GLN A 588 8.59 2.09 19.86
C GLN A 588 8.72 1.72 21.35
N PRO A 589 9.65 2.32 22.08
CA PRO A 589 9.74 2.12 23.52
C PRO A 589 8.54 2.71 24.25
N PHE A 590 8.29 2.23 25.44
CA PHE A 590 7.33 2.90 26.30
C PHE A 590 7.88 4.26 26.75
N VAL A 591 7.14 5.30 26.51
CA VAL A 591 7.49 6.68 26.84
C VAL A 591 7.77 6.83 28.33
N GLY A 592 8.89 7.44 28.69
CA GLY A 592 9.25 7.73 30.10
C GLY A 592 10.11 6.66 30.79
N TYR A 593 10.65 5.71 30.05
CA TYR A 593 11.48 4.63 30.59
C TYR A 593 12.90 5.08 30.93
N ASN A 594 13.11 5.70 32.09
CA ASN A 594 14.45 6.22 32.46
C ASN A 594 15.02 5.67 33.76
N HIS A 595 14.42 4.65 34.39
CA HIS A 595 14.96 4.06 35.60
C HIS A 595 14.91 2.52 35.57
N PRO A 596 16.04 1.83 35.78
CA PRO A 596 16.03 0.39 35.93
C PRO A 596 15.34 0.03 37.27
N GLU A 597 14.15 -0.48 37.18
CA GLU A 597 13.40 -0.97 38.32
C GLU A 597 13.92 -2.33 38.79
N THR A 598 13.84 -2.56 40.09
CA THR A 598 14.20 -3.82 40.68
C THR A 598 13.00 -4.80 40.65
N ALA A 599 13.27 -6.09 40.70
CA ALA A 599 12.22 -7.11 40.77
C ALA A 599 11.23 -6.90 41.94
N ALA A 600 11.61 -6.13 42.97
CA ALA A 600 10.79 -5.81 44.11
C ALA A 600 9.79 -4.69 43.83
N SER A 601 10.13 -3.69 43.01
CA SER A 601 9.20 -2.63 42.60
C SER A 601 8.17 -3.18 41.61
N CYS A 602 8.54 -4.14 40.78
CA CYS A 602 7.61 -4.81 39.88
C CYS A 602 6.58 -5.71 40.61
N ALA A 603 6.86 -6.15 41.82
CA ALA A 603 5.89 -6.91 42.59
C ALA A 603 4.73 -6.05 43.11
N ASN A 604 4.97 -4.75 43.36
CA ASN A 604 3.97 -3.78 43.79
C ASN A 604 4.22 -2.41 43.14
N PRO A 605 3.91 -2.25 41.87
CA PRO A 605 4.15 -1.00 41.17
C PRO A 605 3.30 0.13 41.75
N SER A 606 3.95 1.22 42.12
CA SER A 606 3.32 2.38 42.81
C SER A 606 3.02 3.53 41.86
N SER A 607 3.57 3.46 40.64
CA SER A 607 3.39 4.48 39.62
C SER A 607 3.19 3.84 38.23
N LEU A 608 2.75 4.63 37.26
CA LEU A 608 2.69 4.17 35.86
C LEU A 608 4.08 3.86 35.30
N VAL A 609 5.06 4.65 35.68
CA VAL A 609 6.45 4.42 35.29
C VAL A 609 6.89 3.03 35.76
N ASP A 610 6.58 2.65 36.99
CA ASP A 610 6.88 1.32 37.54
C ASP A 610 6.19 0.21 36.72
N LEU A 611 4.90 0.42 36.36
CA LEU A 611 4.15 -0.55 35.58
C LEU A 611 4.73 -0.73 34.18
N GLN A 612 5.10 0.34 33.52
CA GLN A 612 5.72 0.30 32.19
C GLN A 612 7.08 -0.41 32.25
N GLN A 613 7.91 -0.08 33.25
CA GLN A 613 9.22 -0.69 33.44
C GLN A 613 9.13 -2.19 33.75
N CYS A 614 7.99 -2.62 34.28
CA CYS A 614 7.71 -4.02 34.53
C CYS A 614 7.02 -4.73 33.36
N GLY A 615 6.90 -4.08 32.20
CA GLY A 615 6.19 -4.65 31.06
C GLY A 615 4.68 -4.72 31.24
N LEU A 616 4.13 -3.97 32.19
CA LEU A 616 2.71 -3.94 32.49
C LEU A 616 2.12 -2.61 32.01
N MET A 617 1.01 -2.66 31.29
CA MET A 617 0.32 -1.46 30.79
C MET A 617 -1.19 -1.52 31.08
N TYR A 618 -1.77 -0.35 31.33
CA TYR A 618 -3.21 -0.24 31.44
C TYR A 618 -3.87 -0.05 30.07
N LYS A 619 -4.86 -0.87 29.80
CA LYS A 619 -5.75 -0.65 28.65
C LYS A 619 -6.66 0.55 28.94
N LEU A 620 -6.83 1.45 27.98
CA LEU A 620 -7.76 2.56 28.11
C LEU A 620 -9.21 2.05 28.27
N SER A 621 -10.00 2.72 29.09
CA SER A 621 -11.39 2.33 29.29
C SER A 621 -12.23 2.59 28.04
N ALA A 622 -12.94 1.55 27.58
CA ALA A 622 -13.83 1.61 26.43
C ALA A 622 -15.21 2.22 26.74
N THR A 623 -15.50 2.59 27.98
CA THR A 623 -16.82 3.15 28.33
C THR A 623 -16.90 4.65 28.03
N PRO A 624 -18.00 5.16 27.47
CA PRO A 624 -18.16 6.58 27.10
C PRO A 624 -17.94 7.58 28.24
N THR A 625 -18.26 7.18 29.45
CA THR A 625 -18.09 8.01 30.66
C THR A 625 -16.67 8.02 31.19
N GLN A 626 -15.80 7.13 30.68
CA GLN A 626 -14.42 6.97 31.13
C GLN A 626 -13.46 6.86 29.93
N ALA A 627 -13.92 7.21 28.73
CA ALA A 627 -13.05 7.26 27.54
C ALA A 627 -11.86 8.18 27.84
N GLY A 628 -10.64 7.68 27.59
CA GLY A 628 -9.42 8.39 27.94
C GLY A 628 -8.97 8.26 29.40
N LYS A 629 -9.73 7.56 30.28
CA LYS A 629 -9.30 7.22 31.63
C LYS A 629 -8.77 5.78 31.71
N TYR A 630 -7.83 5.57 32.60
CA TYR A 630 -7.28 4.24 32.82
C TYR A 630 -8.33 3.29 33.41
N ASN A 631 -8.35 2.08 32.90
CA ASN A 631 -9.10 1.00 33.54
C ASN A 631 -8.17 0.31 34.57
N PRO A 632 -8.33 0.56 35.87
CA PRO A 632 -7.45 -0.03 36.90
C PRO A 632 -7.51 -1.55 36.99
N THR A 633 -8.47 -2.19 36.30
CA THR A 633 -8.60 -3.66 36.27
C THR A 633 -8.11 -4.27 34.97
N GLY A 634 -7.64 -3.46 34.00
CA GLY A 634 -7.25 -3.87 32.66
C GLY A 634 -5.73 -3.84 32.42
N LEU A 635 -4.94 -4.36 33.37
CA LEU A 635 -3.50 -4.53 33.14
C LEU A 635 -3.23 -5.52 32.01
N VAL A 636 -2.42 -5.11 31.06
CA VAL A 636 -1.94 -5.94 29.96
C VAL A 636 -0.47 -6.22 30.20
N ASN A 637 -0.09 -7.48 30.20
CA ASN A 637 1.30 -7.91 30.30
C ASN A 637 1.85 -8.11 28.89
N PHE A 638 2.86 -7.33 28.50
CA PHE A 638 3.58 -7.54 27.26
C PHE A 638 4.53 -8.72 27.41
N PRO A 639 4.35 -9.78 26.60
CA PRO A 639 5.09 -11.02 26.79
C PRO A 639 6.59 -10.88 26.48
N ASN A 640 6.98 -9.92 25.65
CA ASN A 640 8.33 -9.77 25.15
C ASN A 640 8.78 -8.31 25.22
N VAL A 641 9.32 -7.90 26.35
CA VAL A 641 9.91 -6.56 26.53
C VAL A 641 11.40 -6.74 26.82
N ASN A 642 12.25 -6.02 26.08
CA ASN A 642 13.69 -6.10 26.34
C ASN A 642 14.09 -5.37 27.63
N SER A 643 15.37 -5.45 27.99
CA SER A 643 15.91 -4.80 29.21
C SER A 643 15.86 -3.27 29.19
N GLN A 644 15.51 -2.67 28.07
CA GLN A 644 15.34 -1.22 27.90
C GLN A 644 13.86 -0.79 27.78
N GLY A 645 12.92 -1.68 28.04
CA GLY A 645 11.49 -1.38 27.99
C GLY A 645 10.91 -1.32 26.59
N VAL A 646 11.61 -1.85 25.58
CA VAL A 646 11.12 -1.87 24.19
C VAL A 646 10.37 -3.16 23.94
N PRO A 647 9.08 -3.10 23.57
CA PRO A 647 8.31 -4.27 23.19
C PRO A 647 8.84 -4.91 21.92
N GLN A 648 8.74 -6.21 21.84
CA GLN A 648 9.15 -7.01 20.69
C GLN A 648 8.02 -7.95 20.28
N PHE A 649 7.87 -8.17 18.99
CA PHE A 649 6.91 -9.13 18.45
C PHE A 649 7.61 -10.17 17.56
N ASN A 650 7.07 -11.37 17.59
CA ASN A 650 7.61 -12.50 16.84
C ASN A 650 7.16 -12.47 15.38
N SER A 651 7.89 -13.21 14.55
CA SER A 651 7.46 -13.56 13.19
C SER A 651 6.12 -14.31 13.25
N ASP A 652 5.15 -13.89 12.45
CA ASP A 652 3.93 -14.63 12.20
C ASP A 652 4.03 -15.46 10.93
N HIS A 653 3.14 -16.43 10.78
CA HIS A 653 3.16 -17.29 9.62
C HIS A 653 1.78 -17.89 9.30
N VAL A 654 1.60 -18.22 8.03
CA VAL A 654 0.39 -18.87 7.54
C VAL A 654 0.74 -20.19 6.89
N TRP A 655 -0.07 -21.23 7.18
CA TRP A 655 -0.12 -22.46 6.41
C TRP A 655 -1.36 -22.43 5.52
N ASP A 656 -1.14 -22.64 4.22
CA ASP A 656 -2.17 -22.71 3.20
C ASP A 656 -2.31 -24.14 2.67
N TYR A 657 -3.54 -24.58 2.53
CA TYR A 657 -3.94 -25.85 1.92
C TYR A 657 -4.92 -25.56 0.80
N GLU A 658 -4.48 -25.70 -0.43
CA GLU A 658 -5.22 -25.32 -1.61
C GLU A 658 -5.45 -26.49 -2.54
N ILE A 659 -6.68 -26.63 -3.05
CA ILE A 659 -7.02 -27.50 -4.16
C ILE A 659 -7.66 -26.68 -5.26
N GLY A 660 -7.22 -26.87 -6.50
CA GLY A 660 -7.74 -26.11 -7.63
C GLY A 660 -7.82 -26.91 -8.91
N THR A 661 -8.60 -26.40 -9.84
CA THR A 661 -8.71 -26.92 -11.18
C THR A 661 -8.63 -25.79 -12.20
N LYS A 662 -7.96 -26.07 -13.32
CA LYS A 662 -7.88 -25.18 -14.48
C LYS A 662 -8.35 -25.93 -15.69
N ASN A 663 -9.34 -25.37 -16.37
CA ASN A 663 -10.01 -26.04 -17.46
C ASN A 663 -10.23 -25.09 -18.64
N GLU A 664 -10.02 -25.59 -19.81
CA GLU A 664 -10.33 -24.95 -21.07
C GLU A 664 -11.41 -25.75 -21.81
N PHE A 665 -12.25 -25.08 -22.57
CA PHE A 665 -13.40 -25.69 -23.24
C PHE A 665 -13.57 -25.11 -24.63
N PHE A 666 -14.23 -25.88 -25.49
CA PHE A 666 -14.61 -25.44 -26.83
C PHE A 666 -13.44 -24.98 -27.69
N GLN A 667 -12.34 -25.75 -27.69
CA GLN A 667 -11.10 -25.43 -28.42
C GLN A 667 -10.53 -24.08 -27.99
N HIS A 668 -10.33 -23.89 -26.70
CA HIS A 668 -9.78 -22.67 -26.05
C HIS A 668 -10.66 -21.41 -26.21
N ARG A 669 -11.95 -21.56 -26.48
CA ARG A 669 -12.90 -20.41 -26.54
C ARG A 669 -13.46 -20.02 -25.17
N ALA A 670 -13.38 -20.89 -24.20
CA ALA A 670 -13.75 -20.60 -22.82
C ALA A 670 -12.76 -21.25 -21.85
N LEU A 671 -12.54 -20.62 -20.72
CA LEU A 671 -11.81 -21.20 -19.59
C LEU A 671 -12.61 -21.03 -18.30
N PHE A 672 -12.44 -22.00 -17.40
CA PHE A 672 -13.00 -21.94 -16.04
C PHE A 672 -12.00 -22.50 -15.04
N ASN A 673 -11.56 -21.66 -14.13
CA ASN A 673 -10.67 -22.04 -13.05
C ASN A 673 -11.41 -21.90 -11.72
N LEU A 674 -11.22 -22.86 -10.83
CA LEU A 674 -11.81 -22.86 -9.50
C LEU A 674 -10.76 -23.31 -8.49
N THR A 675 -10.66 -22.59 -7.39
CA THR A 675 -9.75 -22.90 -6.28
C THR A 675 -10.50 -22.84 -4.96
N ALA A 676 -10.30 -23.83 -4.11
CA ALA A 676 -10.73 -23.83 -2.72
C ALA A 676 -9.47 -23.81 -1.83
N TYR A 677 -9.49 -22.99 -0.79
CA TYR A 677 -8.34 -22.83 0.10
C TYR A 677 -8.76 -22.82 1.57
N PHE A 678 -7.84 -23.26 2.42
CA PHE A 678 -7.89 -23.15 3.86
C PHE A 678 -6.54 -22.65 4.38
N GLU A 679 -6.54 -21.55 5.10
CA GLU A 679 -5.37 -20.92 5.67
C GLU A 679 -5.46 -20.92 7.21
N ARG A 680 -4.37 -21.33 7.86
CA ARG A 680 -4.17 -21.20 9.31
C ARG A 680 -3.14 -20.14 9.56
N TRP A 681 -3.58 -18.97 10.05
CA TRP A 681 -2.70 -17.87 10.44
C TRP A 681 -2.35 -18.00 11.91
N MET A 682 -1.07 -18.11 12.20
CA MET A 682 -0.52 -18.38 13.53
C MET A 682 0.28 -17.17 14.00
N ASP A 683 0.09 -16.81 15.26
CA ASP A 683 0.74 -15.68 15.92
C ASP A 683 0.57 -14.34 15.16
N PRO A 684 -0.63 -13.99 14.65
CA PRO A 684 -0.85 -12.79 13.83
C PRO A 684 -0.23 -11.55 14.48
N GLN A 685 0.52 -10.78 13.69
CA GLN A 685 0.96 -9.43 14.10
C GLN A 685 -0.21 -8.48 13.92
N ILE A 686 -0.71 -7.94 15.03
CA ILE A 686 -1.89 -7.08 15.08
C ILE A 686 -1.50 -5.76 15.73
N SER A 687 -1.91 -4.64 15.12
CA SER A 687 -1.79 -3.34 15.76
C SER A 687 -2.84 -3.21 16.86
N THR A 688 -2.41 -2.79 18.02
CA THR A 688 -3.28 -2.46 19.15
C THR A 688 -2.90 -1.10 19.69
N ASN A 689 -3.85 -0.40 20.27
CA ASN A 689 -3.58 0.88 20.88
C ASN A 689 -3.55 0.77 22.40
N ILE A 690 -2.48 1.22 22.99
CA ILE A 690 -2.27 1.21 24.44
C ILE A 690 -1.84 2.61 24.88
N ALA A 691 -2.67 3.23 25.70
CA ALA A 691 -2.42 4.56 26.26
C ALA A 691 -2.22 5.68 25.21
N GLY A 692 -2.83 5.53 24.01
CA GLY A 692 -2.71 6.50 22.94
C GLY A 692 -1.63 6.20 21.91
N PHE A 693 -0.85 5.14 22.09
CA PHE A 693 0.22 4.72 21.18
C PHE A 693 -0.13 3.41 20.48
N GLY A 694 0.21 3.31 19.21
CA GLY A 694 0.11 2.08 18.43
C GLY A 694 1.26 1.13 18.77
N PHE A 695 0.93 -0.13 19.06
CA PHE A 695 1.90 -1.20 19.26
C PHE A 695 1.52 -2.40 18.40
N THR A 696 2.52 -3.10 17.92
CA THR A 696 2.34 -4.40 17.29
C THR A 696 2.48 -5.52 18.32
N VAL A 697 1.49 -6.39 18.38
CA VAL A 697 1.50 -7.55 19.27
C VAL A 697 1.20 -8.83 18.49
N ASN A 698 1.65 -9.98 18.99
CA ASN A 698 1.20 -11.26 18.45
C ASN A 698 -0.16 -11.61 19.07
N GLY A 699 -1.20 -11.62 18.24
CA GLY A 699 -2.58 -11.91 18.62
C GLY A 699 -2.91 -13.38 18.61
N GLY A 700 -4.20 -13.68 18.78
CA GLY A 700 -4.72 -15.06 18.70
C GLY A 700 -4.74 -15.58 17.27
N ASP A 701 -4.48 -16.87 17.11
CA ASP A 701 -4.55 -17.55 15.80
C ASP A 701 -5.88 -17.32 15.06
N ALA A 702 -5.85 -17.33 13.73
CA ALA A 702 -7.05 -17.22 12.91
C ALA A 702 -7.12 -18.33 11.84
N ASN A 703 -8.35 -18.74 11.51
CA ASN A 703 -8.63 -19.56 10.34
C ASN A 703 -9.29 -18.72 9.25
N ILE A 704 -8.87 -18.94 8.03
CA ILE A 704 -9.41 -18.33 6.84
C ILE A 704 -9.67 -19.41 5.81
N TYR A 705 -10.84 -19.41 5.20
CA TYR A 705 -11.16 -20.35 4.11
C TYR A 705 -12.03 -19.68 3.06
N GLY A 706 -11.90 -20.14 1.85
CA GLY A 706 -12.64 -19.54 0.77
C GLY A 706 -12.59 -20.28 -0.56
N LEU A 707 -13.20 -19.63 -1.53
CA LEU A 707 -13.30 -20.09 -2.91
C LEU A 707 -12.92 -18.94 -3.85
N GLU A 708 -12.18 -19.23 -4.89
CA GLU A 708 -11.86 -18.32 -5.98
C GLU A 708 -12.29 -18.96 -7.31
N ALA A 709 -13.03 -18.22 -8.12
CA ALA A 709 -13.51 -18.67 -9.42
C ALA A 709 -13.21 -17.64 -10.49
N ALA A 710 -12.63 -18.07 -11.60
CA ALA A 710 -12.38 -17.26 -12.78
C ALA A 710 -13.01 -17.90 -14.02
N PHE A 711 -13.76 -17.12 -14.77
CA PHE A 711 -14.36 -17.55 -16.02
C PHE A 711 -14.07 -16.54 -17.13
N ARG A 712 -13.64 -17.01 -18.28
CA ARG A 712 -13.44 -16.21 -19.51
C ARG A 712 -14.12 -16.92 -20.66
N ALA A 713 -14.74 -16.19 -21.57
CA ALA A 713 -15.34 -16.77 -22.76
C ALA A 713 -15.36 -15.80 -23.94
N HIS A 714 -14.96 -16.29 -25.08
CA HIS A 714 -15.22 -15.63 -26.36
C HIS A 714 -16.64 -16.03 -26.83
N LEU A 715 -17.59 -15.08 -26.73
CA LEU A 715 -18.99 -15.33 -27.00
C LEU A 715 -19.36 -15.30 -28.51
N GLY A 716 -18.41 -14.90 -29.35
CA GLY A 716 -18.63 -14.64 -30.77
C GLY A 716 -19.19 -13.24 -31.05
N TYR A 717 -19.32 -12.89 -32.34
CA TYR A 717 -19.76 -11.57 -32.78
C TYR A 717 -18.96 -10.39 -32.22
N GLY A 718 -17.71 -10.62 -31.79
CA GLY A 718 -16.84 -9.61 -31.19
C GLY A 718 -17.04 -9.38 -29.70
N PHE A 719 -17.77 -10.24 -29.01
CA PHE A 719 -17.97 -10.15 -27.56
C PHE A 719 -17.06 -11.11 -26.80
N ASP A 720 -16.33 -10.57 -25.80
CA ASP A 720 -15.57 -11.32 -24.81
C ASP A 720 -16.12 -11.04 -23.43
N PHE A 721 -16.39 -12.08 -22.67
CA PHE A 721 -16.85 -12.00 -21.30
C PHE A 721 -15.79 -12.51 -20.34
N ALA A 722 -15.57 -11.79 -19.25
CA ALA A 722 -14.66 -12.16 -18.19
C ALA A 722 -15.30 -11.91 -16.82
N THR A 723 -15.16 -12.84 -15.89
CA THR A 723 -15.61 -12.65 -14.53
C THR A 723 -14.72 -13.40 -13.55
N ASP A 724 -14.42 -12.75 -12.42
CA ASP A 724 -13.60 -13.27 -11.34
C ASP A 724 -14.30 -13.01 -10.02
N TRP A 725 -14.44 -14.04 -9.17
CA TRP A 725 -15.09 -13.95 -7.87
C TRP A 725 -14.30 -14.66 -6.79
N GLY A 726 -14.24 -14.04 -5.61
CA GLY A 726 -13.69 -14.59 -4.39
C GLY A 726 -14.71 -14.57 -3.26
N TYR A 727 -14.78 -15.67 -2.53
CA TYR A 727 -15.47 -15.77 -1.26
C TYR A 727 -14.45 -16.06 -0.17
N THR A 728 -14.43 -15.27 0.90
CA THR A 728 -13.50 -15.40 2.02
C THR A 728 -14.26 -15.36 3.33
N HIS A 729 -13.97 -16.29 4.22
CA HIS A 729 -14.48 -16.30 5.57
C HIS A 729 -13.33 -16.45 6.55
N SER A 730 -13.17 -15.48 7.45
CA SER A 730 -12.09 -15.43 8.43
C SER A 730 -12.63 -15.39 9.85
N LYS A 731 -11.93 -16.03 10.79
CA LYS A 731 -12.27 -16.01 12.23
C LYS A 731 -11.04 -16.19 13.09
N PHE A 732 -10.94 -15.39 14.15
CA PHE A 732 -10.04 -15.65 15.26
C PHE A 732 -10.51 -16.85 16.08
N LEU A 733 -9.56 -17.65 16.57
CA LEU A 733 -9.83 -18.93 17.23
C LEU A 733 -9.68 -18.90 18.73
N THR A 734 -9.01 -17.89 19.24
CA THR A 734 -8.72 -17.76 20.67
C THR A 734 -8.95 -16.33 21.11
N ASN A 735 -9.37 -16.19 22.36
CA ASN A 735 -9.40 -14.88 22.99
C ASN A 735 -7.97 -14.41 23.21
N SER A 736 -7.63 -13.26 22.67
CA SER A 736 -6.35 -12.63 22.96
C SER A 736 -6.51 -11.61 24.07
N ALA A 737 -5.74 -11.79 25.13
CA ALA A 737 -5.79 -10.88 26.29
C ALA A 737 -5.11 -9.54 25.98
N ILE A 738 -4.16 -9.51 25.02
CA ILE A 738 -3.36 -8.34 24.69
C ILE A 738 -4.12 -7.38 23.80
N ASP A 739 -4.62 -7.88 22.67
CA ASP A 739 -5.40 -7.09 21.69
C ASP A 739 -6.90 -7.00 22.05
N GLY A 740 -7.36 -7.89 22.94
CA GLY A 740 -8.74 -7.96 23.39
C GLY A 740 -9.71 -8.51 22.35
N ILE A 741 -9.22 -9.13 21.28
CA ILE A 741 -10.04 -9.74 20.23
C ILE A 741 -10.66 -11.03 20.76
N PRO A 742 -12.01 -11.17 20.79
CA PRO A 742 -12.63 -12.39 21.22
C PRO A 742 -12.56 -13.51 20.16
N GLU A 743 -12.64 -14.75 20.63
CA GLU A 743 -12.86 -15.89 19.75
C GLU A 743 -14.12 -15.70 18.88
N GLY A 744 -14.02 -16.07 17.62
CA GLY A 744 -15.12 -16.04 16.66
C GLY A 744 -15.28 -14.72 15.92
N TYR A 745 -14.51 -13.68 16.26
CA TYR A 745 -14.51 -12.42 15.50
C TYR A 745 -13.85 -12.60 14.14
N SER A 746 -14.35 -11.85 13.16
CA SER A 746 -13.74 -11.82 11.82
C SER A 746 -12.44 -11.04 11.84
N VAL A 747 -11.49 -11.44 10.99
CA VAL A 747 -10.32 -10.62 10.72
C VAL A 747 -10.80 -9.30 10.08
N PRO A 748 -10.34 -8.14 10.58
CA PRO A 748 -10.71 -6.83 10.04
C PRO A 748 -10.46 -6.74 8.53
N ASP A 749 -11.18 -5.85 7.86
CA ASP A 749 -11.05 -5.50 6.44
C ASP A 749 -11.17 -6.66 5.45
N THR A 750 -11.69 -7.79 5.89
CA THR A 750 -11.93 -8.98 5.07
C THR A 750 -13.34 -8.95 4.49
N PRO A 751 -13.54 -8.52 3.23
CA PRO A 751 -14.85 -8.63 2.59
C PRO A 751 -15.20 -10.10 2.34
N LYS A 752 -16.43 -10.48 2.67
CA LYS A 752 -16.88 -11.88 2.44
C LYS A 752 -16.92 -12.26 0.96
N VAL A 753 -17.21 -11.30 0.09
CA VAL A 753 -17.30 -11.51 -1.36
C VAL A 753 -16.63 -10.36 -2.06
N THR A 754 -15.73 -10.64 -2.97
CA THR A 754 -15.16 -9.68 -3.93
C THR A 754 -15.26 -10.25 -5.32
N GLY A 755 -15.37 -9.39 -6.32
CA GLY A 755 -15.34 -9.86 -7.69
C GLY A 755 -15.54 -8.77 -8.72
N SER A 756 -15.32 -9.15 -9.97
CA SER A 756 -15.56 -8.29 -11.11
C SER A 756 -16.17 -9.06 -12.29
N MET A 757 -16.94 -8.34 -13.10
CA MET A 757 -17.45 -8.80 -14.37
C MET A 757 -17.09 -7.78 -15.43
N SER A 758 -16.60 -8.23 -16.57
CA SER A 758 -16.23 -7.37 -17.70
C SER A 758 -16.78 -7.94 -19.00
N LEU A 759 -17.47 -7.09 -19.75
CA LEU A 759 -17.90 -7.38 -21.11
C LEU A 759 -17.15 -6.47 -22.07
N ASN A 760 -16.36 -7.08 -22.94
CA ASN A 760 -15.65 -6.39 -24.00
C ASN A 760 -16.36 -6.62 -25.32
N TYR A 761 -16.38 -5.61 -26.17
CA TYR A 761 -16.86 -5.68 -27.53
C TYR A 761 -15.82 -5.13 -28.48
N HIS A 762 -15.60 -5.81 -29.58
CA HIS A 762 -14.79 -5.31 -30.69
C HIS A 762 -15.40 -5.68 -32.02
N HIS A 763 -15.37 -4.77 -32.98
CA HIS A 763 -15.89 -4.99 -34.32
C HIS A 763 -15.11 -4.15 -35.33
N SER A 764 -14.65 -4.78 -36.40
CA SER A 764 -14.00 -4.10 -37.52
C SER A 764 -15.03 -3.42 -38.40
N LEU A 765 -14.96 -2.10 -38.52
CA LEU A 765 -15.81 -1.32 -39.44
C LEU A 765 -15.26 -1.31 -40.86
N THR A 766 -13.93 -1.28 -40.97
CA THR A 766 -13.19 -1.37 -42.23
C THR A 766 -11.87 -2.11 -41.95
N ASP A 767 -11.09 -2.41 -42.97
CA ASP A 767 -9.77 -3.08 -42.82
C ASP A 767 -8.80 -2.31 -41.90
N ASN A 768 -8.99 -1.00 -41.74
CA ASN A 768 -8.11 -0.13 -40.99
C ASN A 768 -8.75 0.53 -39.75
N MET A 769 -10.02 0.28 -39.48
CA MET A 769 -10.72 0.93 -38.37
C MET A 769 -11.73 -0.04 -37.72
N GLY A 770 -11.69 -0.12 -36.41
CA GLY A 770 -12.64 -0.85 -35.58
C GLY A 770 -13.25 0.01 -34.50
N VAL A 771 -14.36 -0.45 -33.97
CA VAL A 771 -14.96 0.05 -32.74
C VAL A 771 -14.66 -0.93 -31.62
N PHE A 772 -14.56 -0.41 -30.41
CA PHE A 772 -14.49 -1.24 -29.21
C PHE A 772 -15.31 -0.63 -28.08
N GLY A 773 -15.69 -1.48 -27.14
CA GLY A 773 -16.38 -1.09 -25.91
C GLY A 773 -15.98 -2.00 -24.76
N ASN A 774 -15.96 -1.48 -23.56
CA ASN A 774 -15.79 -2.21 -22.32
C ASN A 774 -16.81 -1.72 -21.30
N ALA A 775 -17.40 -2.67 -20.57
CA ALA A 775 -18.18 -2.40 -19.37
C ALA A 775 -17.66 -3.32 -18.28
N THR A 776 -17.17 -2.75 -17.19
CA THR A 776 -16.64 -3.49 -16.04
C THR A 776 -17.43 -3.12 -14.79
N TYR A 777 -17.95 -4.11 -14.09
CA TYR A 777 -18.58 -3.96 -12.78
C TYR A 777 -17.74 -4.67 -11.73
N SER A 778 -17.26 -3.92 -10.74
CA SER A 778 -16.47 -4.41 -9.61
C SER A 778 -17.31 -4.35 -8.34
N TYR A 779 -17.26 -5.41 -7.52
CA TYR A 779 -18.05 -5.53 -6.29
C TYR A 779 -17.18 -5.89 -5.10
N VAL A 780 -17.37 -5.18 -4.00
CA VAL A 780 -16.75 -5.45 -2.69
C VAL A 780 -17.87 -5.62 -1.67
N GLY A 781 -17.88 -6.77 -1.00
CA GLY A 781 -18.84 -7.11 0.04
C GLY A 781 -18.66 -6.27 1.30
N SER A 782 -19.63 -6.35 2.20
CA SER A 782 -19.51 -5.75 3.53
C SER A 782 -18.38 -6.41 4.31
N ARG A 783 -17.68 -5.61 5.12
CA ARG A 783 -16.57 -6.05 5.97
C ARG A 783 -16.60 -5.32 7.30
N TYR A 784 -15.97 -5.91 8.28
CA TYR A 784 -15.71 -5.26 9.54
C TYR A 784 -14.34 -4.58 9.44
N ASP A 785 -14.29 -3.38 9.95
CA ASP A 785 -13.11 -2.58 10.08
C ASP A 785 -12.73 -2.48 11.55
N LEU A 786 -11.48 -2.14 11.82
CA LEU A 786 -10.84 -2.02 13.11
C LEU A 786 -10.58 -3.33 13.86
N PRO A 787 -9.38 -3.45 14.44
CA PRO A 787 -9.09 -4.44 15.44
C PRO A 787 -10.06 -4.28 16.61
N TYR A 788 -10.47 -5.36 17.20
CA TYR A 788 -11.30 -5.36 18.38
C TYR A 788 -10.61 -4.58 19.53
N GLY A 789 -11.41 -3.94 20.35
CA GLY A 789 -10.92 -3.18 21.51
C GLY A 789 -10.79 -1.68 21.27
N VAL A 790 -10.84 -1.26 20.02
CA VAL A 790 -11.07 0.16 19.67
C VAL A 790 -12.59 0.37 19.60
N THR A 791 -13.15 1.19 20.48
CA THR A 791 -14.55 1.56 20.41
C THR A 791 -14.67 2.84 19.60
N VAL A 792 -15.25 2.73 18.42
CA VAL A 792 -15.59 3.90 17.59
C VAL A 792 -17.03 4.30 17.87
N TYR A 793 -17.31 5.57 17.97
CA TYR A 793 -18.67 6.08 18.10
C TYR A 793 -19.15 6.62 16.76
N LEU A 794 -20.03 5.86 16.11
CA LEU A 794 -20.73 6.34 14.93
C LEU A 794 -22.11 6.87 15.37
N ASN A 795 -22.41 8.14 15.10
CA ASN A 795 -23.67 8.77 15.53
C ASN A 795 -23.96 8.63 17.05
N ASN A 796 -22.94 8.78 17.87
CA ASN A 796 -23.03 8.58 19.34
C ASN A 796 -23.39 7.14 19.78
N ILE A 797 -23.33 6.18 18.91
CA ILE A 797 -23.50 4.76 19.22
C ILE A 797 -22.14 4.09 19.24
N ALA A 798 -21.78 3.50 20.38
CA ALA A 798 -20.55 2.72 20.52
C ALA A 798 -20.57 1.53 19.56
N GLN A 799 -19.57 1.43 18.70
CA GLN A 799 -19.34 0.30 17.80
C GLN A 799 -18.06 -0.40 18.25
N THR A 800 -18.14 -1.66 18.57
CA THR A 800 -16.96 -2.50 18.89
C THR A 800 -16.30 -3.08 17.66
N GLN A 801 -17.04 -3.19 16.57
CA GLN A 801 -16.57 -3.43 15.20
C GLN A 801 -17.44 -2.59 14.27
N LEU A 802 -16.82 -1.78 13.45
CA LEU A 802 -17.52 -1.00 12.43
C LEU A 802 -17.79 -1.86 11.21
N ASN A 803 -19.05 -1.95 10.81
CA ASN A 803 -19.42 -2.64 9.58
C ASN A 803 -19.45 -1.66 8.40
N LEU A 804 -18.43 -1.75 7.55
CA LEU A 804 -18.39 -1.03 6.28
C LEU A 804 -19.34 -1.69 5.28
N PRO A 805 -20.22 -0.93 4.62
CA PRO A 805 -21.23 -1.48 3.72
C PRO A 805 -20.61 -2.00 2.42
N SER A 806 -21.28 -2.94 1.78
CA SER A 806 -20.92 -3.39 0.42
C SER A 806 -21.14 -2.30 -0.62
N TYR A 807 -20.36 -2.35 -1.69
CA TYR A 807 -20.48 -1.42 -2.81
C TYR A 807 -20.14 -2.08 -4.14
N GLY A 808 -20.60 -1.45 -5.22
CA GLY A 808 -20.23 -1.82 -6.58
C GLY A 808 -19.93 -0.59 -7.41
N ILE A 809 -18.90 -0.67 -8.24
CA ILE A 809 -18.44 0.38 -9.16
C ILE A 809 -18.66 -0.12 -10.58
N LEU A 810 -19.23 0.72 -11.44
CA LEU A 810 -19.41 0.45 -12.86
C LEU A 810 -18.57 1.42 -13.66
N ASP A 811 -17.65 0.88 -14.48
CA ASP A 811 -16.81 1.62 -15.39
C ASP A 811 -17.17 1.28 -16.83
N LEU A 812 -17.25 2.30 -17.66
CA LEU A 812 -17.66 2.21 -19.06
C LEU A 812 -16.64 2.89 -19.95
N ARG A 813 -16.26 2.23 -21.05
CA ARG A 813 -15.34 2.78 -22.04
C ARG A 813 -15.80 2.38 -23.44
N ALA A 814 -15.72 3.29 -24.41
CA ALA A 814 -16.04 3.00 -25.81
C ALA A 814 -15.21 3.90 -26.73
N GLY A 815 -14.81 3.37 -27.87
CA GLY A 815 -13.96 4.14 -28.75
C GLY A 815 -13.75 3.55 -30.15
N LEU A 816 -12.89 4.24 -30.87
CA LEU A 816 -12.42 3.86 -32.21
C LEU A 816 -10.94 3.48 -32.11
N ARG A 817 -10.56 2.46 -32.85
CA ARG A 817 -9.16 2.01 -32.98
C ARG A 817 -8.78 1.84 -34.44
N THR A 818 -7.62 2.36 -34.78
CA THR A 818 -6.94 2.10 -36.05
C THR A 818 -5.59 1.46 -35.78
N ALA A 819 -4.83 1.14 -36.81
CA ALA A 819 -3.47 0.61 -36.65
C ALA A 819 -2.52 1.59 -35.89
N ARG A 820 -2.82 2.88 -35.85
CA ARG A 820 -1.94 3.90 -35.22
C ARG A 820 -2.63 4.70 -34.11
N TRP A 821 -3.95 4.86 -34.14
CA TRP A 821 -4.71 5.72 -33.26
C TRP A 821 -5.74 4.92 -32.48
N THR A 822 -5.87 5.20 -31.22
CA THR A 822 -7.03 4.84 -30.42
C THR A 822 -7.61 6.11 -29.80
N ALA A 823 -8.92 6.27 -29.90
CA ALA A 823 -9.63 7.38 -29.24
C ALA A 823 -10.84 6.80 -28.52
N ALA A 824 -10.95 7.01 -27.23
CA ALA A 824 -12.00 6.48 -26.36
C ALA A 824 -12.61 7.56 -25.49
N ILE A 825 -13.92 7.49 -25.30
CA ILE A 825 -14.61 8.14 -24.19
C ILE A 825 -14.76 7.14 -23.07
N PHE A 826 -14.71 7.62 -21.83
CA PHE A 826 -14.88 6.76 -20.67
C PHE A 826 -15.69 7.45 -19.57
N VAL A 827 -16.28 6.63 -18.71
CA VAL A 827 -16.96 7.06 -17.48
C VAL A 827 -16.59 6.05 -16.39
N ASP A 828 -15.77 6.46 -15.45
CA ASP A 828 -15.44 5.69 -14.26
C ASP A 828 -16.44 6.01 -13.16
N ASN A 829 -16.81 5.02 -12.36
CA ASN A 829 -17.87 5.11 -11.37
C ASN A 829 -19.17 5.70 -11.95
N ALA A 830 -19.64 5.14 -13.07
CA ALA A 830 -20.80 5.66 -13.83
C ALA A 830 -22.09 5.75 -13.00
N LEU A 831 -22.21 4.96 -11.93
CA LEU A 831 -23.33 5.01 -11.00
C LEU A 831 -23.15 6.08 -9.91
N ASN A 832 -22.03 6.82 -9.94
CA ASN A 832 -21.64 7.80 -8.92
C ASN A 832 -21.81 7.24 -7.49
N LYS A 833 -21.36 6.00 -7.30
CA LYS A 833 -21.43 5.34 -6.01
C LYS A 833 -20.43 5.98 -5.05
N GLN A 834 -20.91 6.46 -3.93
CA GLN A 834 -20.10 6.93 -2.81
C GLN A 834 -20.11 5.87 -1.72
N THR A 835 -18.94 5.56 -1.20
CA THR A 835 -18.78 4.55 -0.15
C THR A 835 -17.63 4.90 0.78
N LEU A 836 -17.75 4.44 2.01
CA LEU A 836 -16.68 4.49 2.99
C LEU A 836 -15.77 3.28 2.74
N LEU A 837 -14.50 3.55 2.48
CA LEU A 837 -13.53 2.51 2.20
C LEU A 837 -12.83 2.06 3.48
N ASP A 838 -12.47 3.04 4.33
CA ASP A 838 -11.66 2.80 5.52
C ASP A 838 -11.74 4.01 6.46
N PRO A 839 -11.75 3.86 7.79
CA PRO A 839 -11.45 4.98 8.66
C PRO A 839 -9.99 5.38 8.49
N LEU A 840 -9.75 6.65 8.36
CA LEU A 840 -8.39 7.17 8.39
C LEU A 840 -7.85 6.99 9.81
N PRO A 841 -6.71 6.32 10.00
CA PRO A 841 -6.08 6.23 11.30
C PRO A 841 -5.84 7.64 11.84
N GLN A 842 -6.38 7.92 13.00
CA GLN A 842 -6.11 9.18 13.70
C GLN A 842 -5.06 8.91 14.78
N ILE A 843 -4.15 9.85 14.94
CA ILE A 843 -2.98 9.74 15.78
C ILE A 843 -3.34 9.63 17.25
N ASN A 844 -4.51 10.15 17.66
CA ASN A 844 -4.92 10.16 19.05
C ASN A 844 -6.25 9.45 19.29
N ILE A 845 -6.16 8.33 19.97
CA ILE A 845 -7.24 7.39 20.18
C ILE A 845 -8.03 7.66 21.45
N ALA A 846 -7.71 8.71 22.17
CA ALA A 846 -8.37 9.03 23.44
C ALA A 846 -9.84 9.45 23.22
N ILE A 847 -10.27 9.75 21.96
CA ILE A 847 -11.65 10.19 21.72
C ILE A 847 -12.25 9.59 20.46
N PRO A 848 -13.10 8.61 20.67
CA PRO A 848 -13.74 7.86 19.61
C PRO A 848 -14.93 8.60 18.96
N GLN A 849 -15.02 9.93 19.03
CA GLN A 849 -16.21 10.64 18.59
C GLN A 849 -16.16 11.15 17.16
N TYR A 850 -14.98 11.20 16.56
CA TYR A 850 -14.76 11.81 15.25
C TYR A 850 -14.12 10.79 14.33
N THR A 851 -14.83 10.39 13.31
CA THR A 851 -14.35 9.40 12.39
C THR A 851 -14.28 10.01 11.01
N ARG A 852 -13.07 10.12 10.53
CA ARG A 852 -12.70 10.48 9.19
C ARG A 852 -12.60 9.23 8.37
N TYR A 853 -13.23 9.18 7.22
CA TYR A 853 -13.23 8.02 6.34
C TYR A 853 -12.64 8.33 4.99
N ILE A 854 -11.80 7.43 4.54
CA ILE A 854 -11.37 7.35 3.15
C ILE A 854 -12.59 7.00 2.30
N VAL A 855 -12.76 7.70 1.19
CA VAL A 855 -13.86 7.51 0.26
C VAL A 855 -13.34 7.31 -1.16
N ASN A 856 -14.14 6.61 -1.97
CA ASN A 856 -13.83 6.43 -3.38
C ASN A 856 -14.07 7.72 -4.18
N GLN A 857 -13.38 7.81 -5.31
CA GLN A 857 -13.55 8.91 -6.25
C GLN A 857 -14.97 8.94 -6.83
N PRO A 858 -15.60 10.12 -6.96
CA PRO A 858 -16.89 10.31 -7.64
C PRO A 858 -16.82 9.94 -9.12
N VAL A 859 -17.97 9.99 -9.79
CA VAL A 859 -18.04 9.80 -11.24
C VAL A 859 -17.02 10.67 -11.97
N THR A 860 -16.21 10.05 -12.81
CA THR A 860 -15.19 10.72 -13.64
C THR A 860 -15.41 10.35 -15.09
N TYR A 861 -15.47 11.33 -15.96
CA TYR A 861 -15.68 11.11 -17.39
C TYR A 861 -14.64 11.86 -18.21
N GLY A 862 -14.23 11.28 -19.32
CA GLY A 862 -13.14 11.84 -20.07
C GLY A 862 -12.97 11.28 -21.49
N LEU A 863 -11.90 11.77 -22.10
CA LEU A 863 -11.39 11.37 -23.41
C LEU A 863 -9.95 10.87 -23.22
N ASP A 864 -9.68 9.74 -23.82
CA ASP A 864 -8.36 9.15 -23.93
C ASP A 864 -7.99 8.99 -25.41
N VAL A 865 -6.86 9.54 -25.80
CA VAL A 865 -6.33 9.45 -27.15
C VAL A 865 -4.89 8.95 -27.10
N SER A 866 -4.64 7.83 -27.76
CA SER A 866 -3.31 7.27 -27.88
C SER A 866 -2.88 7.13 -29.35
N TYR A 867 -1.57 7.25 -29.56
CA TYR A 867 -0.91 7.11 -30.86
C TYR A 867 0.28 6.18 -30.73
N GLN A 868 0.46 5.30 -31.72
CA GLN A 868 1.66 4.46 -31.83
C GLN A 868 2.21 4.45 -33.24
N PHE A 869 3.53 4.41 -33.35
CA PHE A 869 4.27 4.34 -34.60
C PHE A 869 5.45 3.36 -34.47
N GLY A 870 5.56 2.42 -35.42
CA GLY A 870 6.58 1.37 -35.34
C GLY A 870 6.32 0.45 -34.16
N GLY A 871 6.97 -0.71 -34.10
CA GLY A 871 6.95 -1.65 -32.97
C GLY A 871 5.56 -2.19 -32.63
N GLU A 872 5.33 -3.45 -32.80
CA GLU A 872 4.32 -4.22 -32.09
C GLU A 872 4.96 -4.94 -30.92
#